data_0fdac718358a934a00a0d41802ae0dd8
#
_entry.id   0fdac718358a934a00a0d41802ae0dd8
#
_cell.length_a   1.000
_cell.length_b   1.000
_cell.length_c   1.000
_cell.angle_alpha   90.00
_cell.angle_beta   90.00
_cell.angle_gamma   90.00
#
_symmetry.space_group_name_H-M   'P 1'
#
loop_
_entity.id
_entity.type
_entity.pdbx_description
1 polymer ?
#
loop_
_entity_poly.entity_id
_entity_poly.type
_entity_poly.pdbx_seq_one_letter_code
_entity_poly.pdbx_strand_id
1 'polypeptide(L)'
;MDRANEQQKKAIRTTEGHVLLLAGPGTGKTRTLVQRTAYLLREKEVDPDEITVTTFTRKATQEVIVRLSRTLADSGHAQDAGKVHIGNFHHIAGAIVEKAADRAGFGPGMKMLNDMAKKTLVASHLSSFSTIAHIETLGIPLSAQTPWAIDAWCRLFDQLREGFVDFRPQDEATTAAKEALRCYRRLLMQHNVLDFSEMLFSAYLLLKHDSEVLAAEQKKCRYLMVDEYQDTNPIQEEILRLLQKKSGNLCVVGDDDQSLYRFRGASVHNLLSFADRYEDAVVIRLNENYRSDGRILDTAENAFRRDVQKMNSAAPSVPLREEKTLYPADRTYRHDAAVQELFCSDEYIWAERVADSLLTLHAEGQSYEDMAILSFSVRSAAMMTLAKTLQRRGIPLNMPRGGTLMADREVRRFVGGLTLAFRPYLRQALEKQLVPRSILDPFVEYARSIPKRDFAEQEDFAHTFHDRIEKGETIEFIDLCYGILGISPLKKMVQRSLRGEASAEAHFGAVRNAFTDLLEMMAVDPQAEHHLMKDNAVEQSAILFGKLLPLLNQTKQSALREEQETESPGSLSLFTIHQSKGLEYSTVFLVESAPRPAFSSRNGISRLTRSPALGEPLAAGIAEQMDHARLMYTARTRAKALLIETGVRYGRDDPALSAKTVQSCVFFPADPVPPSHRYAFTSDIACYRRCPRQYYFLRKMGLPTKPSRAADRGTFVHECLARYYRFMLAYGKKPTDEEVLSMVQLVRDGMVRAGSALTEEDGKHAKEQVLALHRAEPFLPKQITGSEQEVHTVLDHHLLEGKIDLLLEQGKCIVDFKTARPAQEQEEVYRDQLRFYRCLLSSAWREETQNEDTSETERQMLYYTAKEEAEHPQEAFSFPVREREAFLQGIQETVTAIEQGAFSTLTENITHCQTCPMRICCPREEDSHE
;
A
#
# COMPACT_ATOMS: atom_id res chain seq x y z
N MET A 1 17.18 -26.21 -8.04
CA MET A 1 16.27 -27.33 -8.17
C MET A 1 16.49 -28.47 -7.16
N ASP A 2 17.66 -28.59 -6.57
CA ASP A 2 18.03 -29.75 -5.72
C ASP A 2 17.22 -29.96 -4.43
N ARG A 3 16.48 -28.95 -3.99
CA ARG A 3 15.62 -29.02 -2.81
C ARG A 3 14.11 -29.03 -3.12
N ALA A 4 13.70 -29.16 -4.37
CA ALA A 4 12.30 -29.21 -4.76
C ALA A 4 11.82 -30.66 -4.79
N ASN A 5 10.62 -30.94 -4.27
CA ASN A 5 9.98 -32.26 -4.38
C ASN A 5 9.45 -32.51 -5.80
N GLU A 6 9.00 -33.72 -6.09
CA GLU A 6 8.57 -34.10 -7.45
C GLU A 6 7.40 -33.27 -7.98
N GLN A 7 6.44 -32.92 -7.13
CA GLN A 7 5.31 -32.07 -7.53
C GLN A 7 5.75 -30.64 -7.83
N GLN A 8 6.64 -30.09 -7.00
CA GLN A 8 7.24 -28.80 -7.24
C GLN A 8 8.08 -28.80 -8.53
N LYS A 9 8.90 -29.84 -8.77
CA LYS A 9 9.65 -30.01 -10.04
C LYS A 9 8.71 -30.07 -11.25
N LYS A 10 7.61 -30.83 -11.15
CA LYS A 10 6.58 -30.87 -12.20
C LYS A 10 6.00 -29.45 -12.45
N ALA A 11 5.66 -28.73 -11.38
CA ALA A 11 5.13 -27.36 -11.48
C ALA A 11 6.12 -26.39 -12.13
N ILE A 12 7.41 -26.50 -11.81
CA ILE A 12 8.46 -25.66 -12.37
C ILE A 12 8.65 -25.92 -13.87
N ARG A 13 8.58 -27.20 -14.30
CA ARG A 13 8.86 -27.61 -15.69
C ARG A 13 7.67 -27.51 -16.63
N THR A 14 6.43 -27.54 -16.13
CA THR A 14 5.22 -27.39 -16.95
C THR A 14 5.01 -25.92 -17.29
N THR A 15 5.71 -25.39 -18.31
CA THR A 15 5.74 -23.95 -18.61
C THR A 15 4.64 -23.48 -19.54
N GLU A 16 4.12 -24.36 -20.39
CA GLU A 16 3.13 -24.01 -21.41
C GLU A 16 1.71 -24.39 -20.97
N GLY A 17 0.73 -23.66 -21.50
CA GLY A 17 -0.70 -23.89 -21.25
C GLY A 17 -1.20 -23.32 -19.93
N HIS A 18 -2.38 -23.76 -19.52
CA HIS A 18 -3.03 -23.32 -18.30
C HIS A 18 -2.66 -24.26 -17.14
N VAL A 19 -2.06 -23.72 -16.10
CA VAL A 19 -1.57 -24.50 -14.95
C VAL A 19 -2.17 -23.98 -13.66
N LEU A 20 -2.87 -24.85 -12.92
CA LEU A 20 -3.32 -24.58 -11.56
C LEU A 20 -2.43 -25.30 -10.55
N LEU A 21 -1.72 -24.54 -9.74
CA LEU A 21 -1.01 -25.06 -8.57
C LEU A 21 -1.94 -24.95 -7.35
N LEU A 22 -2.55 -26.06 -6.99
CA LEU A 22 -3.34 -26.15 -5.78
C LEU A 22 -2.41 -26.47 -4.61
N ALA A 23 -2.16 -25.48 -3.76
CA ALA A 23 -1.06 -25.51 -2.81
C ALA A 23 -1.50 -25.03 -1.44
N GLY A 24 -1.61 -25.92 -0.48
CA GLY A 24 -1.98 -25.59 0.90
C GLY A 24 -0.97 -24.70 1.63
N PRO A 25 -1.26 -24.32 2.89
CA PRO A 25 -0.33 -23.56 3.70
C PRO A 25 1.00 -24.30 3.87
N GLY A 26 2.12 -23.58 3.84
CA GLY A 26 3.45 -24.14 4.10
C GLY A 26 3.99 -25.12 3.04
N THR A 27 3.36 -25.24 1.87
CA THR A 27 3.80 -26.15 0.79
C THR A 27 4.83 -25.55 -0.16
N GLY A 28 5.25 -24.29 0.08
CA GLY A 28 6.25 -23.63 -0.75
C GLY A 28 5.70 -23.00 -2.03
N LYS A 29 4.46 -22.47 -2.00
CA LYS A 29 3.80 -21.76 -3.12
C LYS A 29 4.74 -20.74 -3.78
N THR A 30 5.08 -19.69 -3.07
CA THR A 30 5.92 -18.59 -3.56
C THR A 30 7.30 -19.08 -4.00
N ARG A 31 7.90 -20.03 -3.28
CA ARG A 31 9.17 -20.65 -3.66
C ARG A 31 9.08 -21.34 -5.01
N THR A 32 8.01 -22.12 -5.24
CA THR A 32 7.78 -22.82 -6.51
C THR A 32 7.60 -21.83 -7.67
N LEU A 33 6.87 -20.73 -7.42
CA LEU A 33 6.66 -19.66 -8.39
C LEU A 33 7.99 -18.97 -8.77
N VAL A 34 8.81 -18.62 -7.79
CA VAL A 34 10.15 -18.02 -8.00
C VAL A 34 11.06 -18.98 -8.79
N GLN A 35 11.09 -20.27 -8.43
CA GLN A 35 11.89 -21.25 -9.14
C GLN A 35 11.39 -21.50 -10.57
N ARG A 36 10.08 -21.42 -10.81
CA ARG A 36 9.48 -21.49 -12.15
C ARG A 36 9.91 -20.28 -13.00
N THR A 37 9.86 -19.06 -12.42
CA THR A 37 10.34 -17.85 -13.10
C THR A 37 11.83 -17.97 -13.44
N ALA A 38 12.65 -18.40 -12.50
CA ALA A 38 14.07 -18.63 -12.74
C ALA A 38 14.32 -19.73 -13.81
N TYR A 39 13.49 -20.76 -13.85
CA TYR A 39 13.57 -21.81 -14.88
C TYR A 39 13.25 -21.28 -16.29
N LEU A 40 12.23 -20.41 -16.42
CA LEU A 40 11.89 -19.74 -17.67
C LEU A 40 13.07 -18.90 -18.19
N LEU A 41 13.72 -18.15 -17.31
CA LEU A 41 14.87 -17.29 -17.66
C LEU A 41 16.10 -18.12 -18.05
N ARG A 42 16.47 -19.13 -17.26
CA ARG A 42 17.74 -19.85 -17.36
C ARG A 42 17.73 -21.00 -18.35
N GLU A 43 16.66 -21.80 -18.35
CA GLU A 43 16.58 -23.03 -19.11
C GLU A 43 15.75 -22.89 -20.39
N LYS A 44 14.82 -21.98 -20.40
CA LYS A 44 13.96 -21.66 -21.54
C LYS A 44 14.39 -20.42 -22.29
N GLU A 45 15.35 -19.67 -21.76
CA GLU A 45 15.91 -18.44 -22.34
C GLU A 45 14.81 -17.45 -22.76
N VAL A 46 13.72 -17.38 -21.95
CA VAL A 46 12.61 -16.45 -22.19
C VAL A 46 13.07 -15.04 -21.88
N ASP A 47 12.71 -14.10 -22.76
CA ASP A 47 12.98 -12.69 -22.53
C ASP A 47 12.29 -12.25 -21.20
N PRO A 48 13.03 -11.68 -20.23
CA PRO A 48 12.45 -11.21 -18.97
C PRO A 48 11.26 -10.26 -19.14
N ASP A 49 11.27 -9.41 -20.19
CA ASP A 49 10.17 -8.49 -20.51
C ASP A 49 8.88 -9.20 -20.98
N GLU A 50 8.90 -10.51 -21.23
CA GLU A 50 7.75 -11.33 -21.60
C GLU A 50 7.14 -12.09 -20.39
N ILE A 51 7.68 -11.90 -19.18
CA ILE A 51 7.25 -12.58 -17.97
C ILE A 51 6.59 -11.58 -17.02
N THR A 52 5.34 -11.87 -16.63
CA THR A 52 4.61 -11.09 -15.63
C THR A 52 4.24 -11.97 -14.43
N VAL A 53 4.55 -11.51 -13.22
CA VAL A 53 4.19 -12.17 -11.97
C VAL A 53 3.33 -11.22 -11.13
N THR A 54 2.10 -11.63 -10.85
CA THR A 54 1.21 -10.84 -9.99
C THR A 54 1.12 -11.44 -8.59
N THR A 55 1.13 -10.58 -7.59
CA THR A 55 0.96 -10.93 -6.18
C THR A 55 -0.20 -10.14 -5.57
N PHE A 56 -0.62 -10.52 -4.36
CA PHE A 56 -1.74 -9.83 -3.71
C PHE A 56 -1.32 -8.55 -2.97
N THR A 57 -0.16 -8.56 -2.32
CA THR A 57 0.32 -7.43 -1.49
C THR A 57 1.66 -6.90 -1.98
N ARG A 58 1.97 -5.63 -1.62
CA ARG A 58 3.30 -5.03 -1.89
C ARG A 58 4.43 -5.81 -1.21
N LYS A 59 4.20 -6.32 0.02
CA LYS A 59 5.17 -7.13 0.75
C LYS A 59 5.48 -8.44 0.01
N ALA A 60 4.45 -9.13 -0.49
CA ALA A 60 4.63 -10.34 -1.30
C ALA A 60 5.38 -10.05 -2.61
N THR A 61 5.07 -8.93 -3.28
CA THR A 61 5.82 -8.47 -4.47
C THR A 61 7.31 -8.36 -4.17
N GLN A 62 7.66 -7.65 -3.10
CA GLN A 62 9.03 -7.42 -2.68
C GLN A 62 9.76 -8.72 -2.34
N GLU A 63 9.09 -9.61 -1.62
CA GLU A 63 9.61 -10.93 -1.29
C GLU A 63 9.92 -11.77 -2.55
N VAL A 64 9.04 -11.75 -3.55
CA VAL A 64 9.25 -12.44 -4.83
C VAL A 64 10.47 -11.87 -5.55
N ILE A 65 10.61 -10.54 -5.62
CA ILE A 65 11.75 -9.87 -6.26
C ILE A 65 13.07 -10.29 -5.58
N VAL A 66 13.15 -10.16 -4.25
CA VAL A 66 14.36 -10.50 -3.49
C VAL A 66 14.74 -11.97 -3.64
N ARG A 67 13.75 -12.88 -3.56
CA ARG A 67 13.99 -14.31 -3.72
C ARG A 67 14.40 -14.67 -5.15
N LEU A 68 13.82 -14.05 -6.17
CA LEU A 68 14.19 -14.26 -7.56
C LEU A 68 15.62 -13.79 -7.82
N SER A 69 15.97 -12.58 -7.37
CA SER A 69 17.33 -12.03 -7.51
C SER A 69 18.36 -12.95 -6.86
N ARG A 70 18.12 -13.46 -5.65
CA ARG A 70 19.00 -14.41 -4.97
C ARG A 70 19.09 -15.74 -5.73
N THR A 71 17.98 -16.23 -6.27
CA THR A 71 17.97 -17.49 -7.02
C THR A 71 18.78 -17.38 -8.33
N LEU A 72 18.82 -16.21 -8.92
CA LEU A 72 19.52 -15.95 -10.17
C LEU A 72 20.97 -15.47 -9.96
N ALA A 73 21.39 -15.10 -8.74
CA ALA A 73 22.68 -14.54 -8.43
C ALA A 73 23.84 -15.44 -8.89
N ASP A 74 23.72 -16.77 -8.71
CA ASP A 74 24.76 -17.74 -9.02
C ASP A 74 24.83 -18.15 -10.52
N SER A 75 24.01 -17.56 -11.39
CA SER A 75 23.81 -18.04 -12.76
C SER A 75 24.06 -17.04 -13.87
N GLY A 76 24.61 -15.87 -13.57
CA GLY A 76 24.83 -14.81 -14.57
C GLY A 76 23.56 -14.09 -15.03
N HIS A 77 22.38 -14.48 -14.50
CA HIS A 77 21.07 -13.90 -14.85
C HIS A 77 20.52 -12.97 -13.76
N ALA A 78 21.32 -12.52 -12.80
CA ALA A 78 20.89 -11.66 -11.70
C ALA A 78 20.18 -10.38 -12.18
N GLN A 79 20.65 -9.82 -13.30
CA GLN A 79 20.08 -8.64 -13.96
C GLN A 79 18.66 -8.86 -14.51
N ASP A 80 18.32 -10.07 -14.88
CA ASP A 80 17.05 -10.35 -15.51
C ASP A 80 15.91 -10.30 -14.50
N ALA A 81 16.19 -10.49 -13.20
CA ALA A 81 15.22 -10.31 -12.14
C ALA A 81 14.60 -8.89 -12.14
N GLY A 82 15.41 -7.87 -12.46
CA GLY A 82 14.96 -6.47 -12.51
C GLY A 82 14.12 -6.11 -13.73
N LYS A 83 14.11 -6.95 -14.76
CA LYS A 83 13.33 -6.74 -15.99
C LYS A 83 12.00 -7.49 -15.99
N VAL A 84 11.86 -8.52 -15.15
CA VAL A 84 10.58 -9.23 -14.99
C VAL A 84 9.53 -8.30 -14.41
N HIS A 85 8.34 -8.29 -15.00
CA HIS A 85 7.23 -7.47 -14.51
C HIS A 85 6.60 -8.08 -13.26
N ILE A 86 7.06 -7.67 -12.07
CA ILE A 86 6.57 -8.18 -10.79
C ILE A 86 5.81 -7.09 -10.05
N GLY A 87 4.51 -7.30 -9.80
CA GLY A 87 3.69 -6.30 -9.11
C GLY A 87 2.40 -6.89 -8.56
N ASN A 88 1.67 -6.12 -7.77
CA ASN A 88 0.30 -6.47 -7.45
C ASN A 88 -0.65 -6.00 -8.58
N PHE A 89 -1.90 -6.45 -8.56
CA PHE A 89 -2.89 -6.07 -9.57
C PHE A 89 -3.03 -4.57 -9.77
N HIS A 90 -3.02 -3.80 -8.69
CA HIS A 90 -3.14 -2.34 -8.77
C HIS A 90 -1.90 -1.69 -9.40
N HIS A 91 -0.71 -2.22 -9.14
CA HIS A 91 0.51 -1.74 -9.79
C HIS A 91 0.46 -1.95 -11.29
N ILE A 92 0.08 -3.17 -11.74
CA ILE A 92 -0.05 -3.48 -13.17
C ILE A 92 -1.14 -2.62 -13.83
N ALA A 93 -2.31 -2.54 -13.20
CA ALA A 93 -3.42 -1.73 -13.70
C ALA A 93 -3.05 -0.23 -13.73
N GLY A 94 -2.38 0.28 -12.71
CA GLY A 94 -1.90 1.66 -12.64
C GLY A 94 -0.94 1.99 -13.78
N ALA A 95 0.01 1.10 -14.07
CA ALA A 95 0.95 1.26 -15.18
C ALA A 95 0.24 1.28 -16.55
N ILE A 96 -0.80 0.46 -16.74
CA ILE A 96 -1.62 0.48 -17.96
C ILE A 96 -2.35 1.83 -18.10
N VAL A 97 -3.02 2.27 -17.01
CA VAL A 97 -3.79 3.53 -17.02
C VAL A 97 -2.88 4.74 -17.18
N GLU A 98 -1.73 4.78 -16.51
CA GLU A 98 -0.76 5.88 -16.62
C GLU A 98 -0.25 6.07 -18.06
N LYS A 99 0.05 4.95 -18.75
CA LYS A 99 0.52 4.98 -20.14
C LYS A 99 -0.53 5.45 -21.14
N ALA A 100 -1.80 5.18 -20.87
CA ALA A 100 -2.94 5.49 -21.73
C ALA A 100 -4.00 6.36 -21.04
N ALA A 101 -3.56 7.29 -20.17
CA ALA A 101 -4.45 8.08 -19.32
C ALA A 101 -5.49 8.88 -20.11
N ASP A 102 -5.09 9.49 -21.23
CA ASP A 102 -5.96 10.22 -22.15
C ASP A 102 -7.05 9.35 -22.77
N ARG A 103 -6.70 8.12 -23.14
CA ARG A 103 -7.66 7.13 -23.66
C ARG A 103 -8.62 6.63 -22.59
N ALA A 104 -8.21 6.65 -21.31
CA ALA A 104 -9.07 6.35 -20.16
C ALA A 104 -9.94 7.55 -19.72
N GLY A 105 -9.76 8.74 -20.32
CA GLY A 105 -10.48 9.96 -19.96
C GLY A 105 -9.84 10.77 -18.84
N PHE A 106 -8.63 10.43 -18.42
CA PHE A 106 -7.85 11.15 -17.42
C PHE A 106 -6.73 11.96 -18.07
N GLY A 107 -6.28 12.99 -17.35
CA GLY A 107 -5.10 13.73 -17.76
C GLY A 107 -3.83 13.16 -17.12
N PRO A 108 -2.66 13.55 -17.62
CA PRO A 108 -1.40 13.29 -16.94
C PRO A 108 -1.38 13.85 -15.53
N GLY A 109 -0.54 13.29 -14.66
CA GLY A 109 -0.42 13.75 -13.28
C GLY A 109 -1.65 13.45 -12.41
N MET A 110 -2.45 12.45 -12.78
CA MET A 110 -3.58 11.99 -11.99
C MET A 110 -3.13 11.54 -10.59
N LYS A 111 -3.93 11.87 -9.58
CA LYS A 111 -3.63 11.55 -8.18
C LYS A 111 -4.51 10.40 -7.68
N MET A 112 -3.94 9.57 -6.79
CA MET A 112 -4.71 8.54 -6.11
C MET A 112 -5.46 9.12 -4.91
N LEU A 113 -6.76 8.81 -4.82
CA LEU A 113 -7.56 9.13 -3.65
C LEU A 113 -7.34 8.08 -2.54
N ASN A 114 -7.11 8.55 -1.33
CA ASN A 114 -7.29 7.70 -0.17
C ASN A 114 -8.79 7.55 0.18
N ASP A 115 -9.10 6.67 1.15
CA ASP A 115 -10.48 6.43 1.56
C ASP A 115 -11.20 7.69 2.07
N MET A 116 -10.48 8.59 2.74
CA MET A 116 -11.07 9.81 3.29
C MET A 116 -11.37 10.84 2.21
N ALA A 117 -10.44 11.04 1.27
CA ALA A 117 -10.66 11.91 0.12
C ALA A 117 -11.80 11.39 -0.77
N LYS A 118 -11.88 10.06 -0.99
CA LYS A 118 -12.98 9.42 -1.71
C LYS A 118 -14.33 9.70 -1.05
N LYS A 119 -14.42 9.51 0.28
CA LYS A 119 -15.63 9.78 1.05
C LYS A 119 -16.01 11.26 1.03
N THR A 120 -15.03 12.14 1.11
CA THR A 120 -15.23 13.59 1.01
C THR A 120 -15.75 13.99 -0.36
N LEU A 121 -15.16 13.47 -1.42
CA LEU A 121 -15.63 13.71 -2.79
C LEU A 121 -17.10 13.28 -2.98
N VAL A 122 -17.44 12.08 -2.50
CA VAL A 122 -18.83 11.60 -2.55
C VAL A 122 -19.76 12.49 -1.70
N ALA A 123 -19.36 12.80 -0.45
CA ALA A 123 -20.16 13.63 0.46
C ALA A 123 -20.42 15.04 -0.09
N SER A 124 -19.44 15.64 -0.74
CA SER A 124 -19.51 16.98 -1.33
C SER A 124 -20.42 17.06 -2.57
N HIS A 125 -20.66 15.92 -3.24
CA HIS A 125 -21.41 15.85 -4.50
C HIS A 125 -22.69 15.01 -4.42
N LEU A 126 -23.18 14.69 -3.22
CA LEU A 126 -24.44 13.94 -3.04
C LEU A 126 -25.64 14.61 -3.72
N SER A 127 -25.66 15.94 -3.78
CA SER A 127 -26.70 16.69 -4.50
C SER A 127 -26.73 16.39 -6.00
N SER A 128 -25.59 16.07 -6.61
CA SER A 128 -25.53 15.68 -8.03
C SER A 128 -26.25 14.36 -8.31
N PHE A 129 -26.34 13.48 -7.32
CA PHE A 129 -27.06 12.21 -7.45
C PHE A 129 -28.58 12.37 -7.32
N SER A 130 -29.08 13.46 -6.71
CA SER A 130 -30.51 13.69 -6.52
C SER A 130 -31.27 13.90 -7.83
N THR A 131 -30.58 14.22 -8.91
CA THR A 131 -31.18 14.40 -10.24
C THR A 131 -31.35 13.09 -11.01
N ILE A 132 -30.86 11.97 -10.48
CA ILE A 132 -30.95 10.65 -11.11
C ILE A 132 -32.33 10.06 -10.88
N ALA A 133 -33.01 9.66 -11.96
CA ALA A 133 -34.31 9.03 -11.88
C ALA A 133 -34.26 7.75 -11.04
N HIS A 134 -35.23 7.58 -10.17
CA HIS A 134 -35.39 6.38 -9.30
C HIS A 134 -34.26 6.14 -8.32
N ILE A 135 -33.46 7.16 -7.98
CA ILE A 135 -32.30 7.03 -7.05
C ILE A 135 -32.74 6.57 -5.65
N GLU A 136 -33.94 6.91 -5.24
CA GLU A 136 -34.54 6.49 -3.98
C GLU A 136 -34.72 4.98 -3.87
N THR A 137 -34.84 4.26 -4.99
CA THR A 137 -34.98 2.80 -5.01
C THR A 137 -33.78 2.07 -4.45
N LEU A 138 -32.60 2.75 -4.42
CA LEU A 138 -31.38 2.23 -3.82
C LEU A 138 -31.43 2.21 -2.29
N GLY A 139 -32.35 2.96 -1.66
CA GLY A 139 -32.51 3.04 -0.21
C GLY A 139 -31.29 3.62 0.51
N ILE A 140 -30.41 4.34 -0.20
CA ILE A 140 -29.24 5.02 0.37
C ILE A 140 -29.55 6.52 0.48
N PRO A 141 -29.53 7.11 1.68
CA PRO A 141 -29.79 8.55 1.84
C PRO A 141 -28.80 9.42 1.07
N LEU A 142 -29.30 10.54 0.56
CA LEU A 142 -28.50 11.59 -0.10
C LEU A 142 -28.13 12.71 0.89
N SER A 143 -27.71 12.34 2.10
CA SER A 143 -27.37 13.28 3.15
C SER A 143 -25.94 13.05 3.65
N ALA A 144 -25.11 14.09 3.56
CA ALA A 144 -23.75 14.08 4.10
C ALA A 144 -23.70 13.96 5.64
N GLN A 145 -24.80 14.25 6.32
CA GLN A 145 -24.94 14.11 7.78
C GLN A 145 -25.13 12.65 8.23
N THR A 146 -25.25 11.72 7.28
CA THR A 146 -25.47 10.29 7.55
C THR A 146 -24.24 9.49 7.15
N PRO A 147 -23.27 9.27 8.03
CA PRO A 147 -21.95 8.67 7.67
C PRO A 147 -22.03 7.29 7.04
N TRP A 148 -22.98 6.46 7.51
CA TRP A 148 -23.18 5.15 6.92
C TRP A 148 -23.67 5.21 5.46
N ALA A 149 -24.35 6.30 5.07
CA ALA A 149 -24.80 6.50 3.71
C ALA A 149 -23.61 6.77 2.76
N ILE A 150 -22.63 7.57 3.22
CA ILE A 150 -21.40 7.82 2.46
C ILE A 150 -20.64 6.51 2.25
N ASP A 151 -20.48 5.73 3.31
CA ASP A 151 -19.85 4.40 3.22
C ASP A 151 -20.65 3.46 2.28
N ALA A 152 -21.97 3.55 2.28
CA ALA A 152 -22.82 2.74 1.42
C ALA A 152 -22.64 3.13 -0.07
N TRP A 153 -22.62 4.43 -0.38
CA TRP A 153 -22.34 4.92 -1.73
C TRP A 153 -20.96 4.48 -2.22
N CYS A 154 -19.92 4.66 -1.40
CA CYS A 154 -18.56 4.23 -1.77
C CYS A 154 -18.53 2.72 -2.05
N ARG A 155 -19.11 1.89 -1.18
CA ARG A 155 -19.19 0.44 -1.40
C ARG A 155 -19.98 0.06 -2.64
N LEU A 156 -21.09 0.75 -2.93
CA LEU A 156 -21.85 0.51 -4.15
C LEU A 156 -21.00 0.75 -5.39
N PHE A 157 -20.25 1.87 -5.43
CA PHE A 157 -19.38 2.18 -6.56
C PHE A 157 -18.25 1.17 -6.73
N ASP A 158 -17.67 0.68 -5.63
CA ASP A 158 -16.64 -0.36 -5.70
C ASP A 158 -17.20 -1.68 -6.21
N GLN A 159 -18.34 -2.12 -5.66
CA GLN A 159 -18.99 -3.36 -6.09
C GLN A 159 -19.40 -3.35 -7.56
N LEU A 160 -19.92 -2.21 -8.06
CA LEU A 160 -20.32 -2.09 -9.46
C LEU A 160 -19.13 -2.14 -10.42
N ARG A 161 -17.95 -1.71 -10.01
CA ARG A 161 -16.73 -1.75 -10.83
C ARG A 161 -15.99 -3.06 -10.72
N GLU A 162 -15.88 -3.62 -9.53
CA GLU A 162 -15.06 -4.80 -9.26
C GLU A 162 -15.81 -6.11 -9.39
N GLY A 163 -17.09 -6.13 -8.99
CA GLY A 163 -17.91 -7.33 -8.95
C GLY A 163 -18.78 -7.54 -10.18
N PHE A 164 -19.13 -6.47 -10.92
CA PHE A 164 -20.15 -6.52 -11.98
C PHE A 164 -19.63 -5.91 -13.29
N VAL A 165 -18.58 -6.48 -13.82
CA VAL A 165 -17.79 -5.93 -14.91
C VAL A 165 -18.60 -5.59 -16.17
N ASP A 166 -19.56 -6.41 -16.55
CA ASP A 166 -20.43 -6.21 -17.72
C ASP A 166 -21.91 -6.03 -17.31
N PHE A 167 -22.13 -5.32 -16.24
CA PHE A 167 -23.44 -5.12 -15.67
C PHE A 167 -24.46 -4.49 -16.64
N ARG A 168 -25.53 -5.22 -16.93
CA ARG A 168 -26.68 -4.72 -17.69
C ARG A 168 -27.85 -4.47 -16.75
N PRO A 169 -28.36 -3.21 -16.68
CA PRO A 169 -29.53 -2.91 -15.88
C PRO A 169 -30.73 -3.76 -16.27
N GLN A 170 -31.47 -4.28 -15.28
CA GLN A 170 -32.65 -5.11 -15.47
C GLN A 170 -33.92 -4.47 -14.90
N ASP A 171 -33.76 -3.47 -14.02
CA ASP A 171 -34.82 -2.75 -13.34
C ASP A 171 -34.43 -1.30 -13.07
N GLU A 172 -35.33 -0.52 -12.47
CA GLU A 172 -35.14 0.89 -12.12
C GLU A 172 -33.98 1.09 -11.14
N ALA A 173 -33.81 0.22 -10.14
CA ALA A 173 -32.78 0.32 -9.13
C ALA A 173 -31.39 0.09 -9.75
N THR A 174 -31.26 -0.91 -10.61
CA THR A 174 -30.01 -1.22 -11.28
C THR A 174 -29.67 -0.16 -12.35
N THR A 175 -30.68 0.47 -12.96
CA THR A 175 -30.49 1.61 -13.87
C THR A 175 -30.00 2.83 -13.08
N ALA A 176 -30.63 3.16 -11.97
CA ALA A 176 -30.22 4.26 -11.10
C ALA A 176 -28.79 4.07 -10.56
N ALA A 177 -28.43 2.84 -10.15
CA ALA A 177 -27.09 2.50 -9.69
C ALA A 177 -26.03 2.75 -10.78
N LYS A 178 -26.32 2.36 -12.02
CA LYS A 178 -25.41 2.58 -13.16
C LYS A 178 -25.24 4.06 -13.50
N GLU A 179 -26.32 4.85 -13.44
CA GLU A 179 -26.22 6.29 -13.65
C GLU A 179 -25.47 7.00 -12.53
N ALA A 180 -25.66 6.57 -11.27
CA ALA A 180 -24.91 7.09 -10.13
C ALA A 180 -23.40 6.79 -10.28
N LEU A 181 -23.05 5.58 -10.72
CA LEU A 181 -21.66 5.25 -11.03
C LEU A 181 -21.10 6.12 -12.16
N ARG A 182 -21.86 6.37 -13.23
CA ARG A 182 -21.41 7.26 -14.32
C ARG A 182 -21.19 8.69 -13.82
N CYS A 183 -22.07 9.19 -12.94
CA CYS A 183 -21.92 10.48 -12.31
C CYS A 183 -20.63 10.53 -11.48
N TYR A 184 -20.41 9.53 -10.62
CA TYR A 184 -19.20 9.44 -9.80
C TYR A 184 -17.92 9.36 -10.65
N ARG A 185 -17.88 8.53 -11.70
CA ARG A 185 -16.72 8.44 -12.61
C ARG A 185 -16.45 9.78 -13.30
N ARG A 186 -17.48 10.53 -13.65
CA ARG A 186 -17.34 11.88 -14.23
C ARG A 186 -16.66 12.83 -13.23
N LEU A 187 -17.01 12.76 -11.95
CA LEU A 187 -16.34 13.53 -10.90
C LEU A 187 -14.86 13.16 -10.78
N LEU A 188 -14.51 11.87 -10.81
CA LEU A 188 -13.10 11.43 -10.80
C LEU A 188 -12.32 12.01 -11.98
N MET A 189 -12.88 11.97 -13.18
CA MET A 189 -12.25 12.54 -14.40
C MET A 189 -12.13 14.06 -14.31
N GLN A 190 -13.14 14.78 -13.81
CA GLN A 190 -13.12 16.23 -13.65
C GLN A 190 -12.03 16.71 -12.69
N HIS A 191 -11.81 15.98 -11.61
CA HIS A 191 -10.76 16.26 -10.62
C HIS A 191 -9.40 15.64 -10.99
N ASN A 192 -9.31 14.89 -12.08
CA ASN A 192 -8.15 14.11 -12.49
C ASN A 192 -7.59 13.22 -11.37
N VAL A 193 -8.49 12.49 -10.70
CA VAL A 193 -8.17 11.60 -9.58
C VAL A 193 -8.70 10.19 -9.81
N LEU A 194 -8.03 9.21 -9.22
CA LEU A 194 -8.41 7.79 -9.27
C LEU A 194 -8.60 7.25 -7.84
N ASP A 195 -9.60 6.40 -7.64
CA ASP A 195 -9.59 5.46 -6.53
C ASP A 195 -9.11 4.08 -7.01
N PHE A 196 -8.83 3.17 -6.09
CA PHE A 196 -8.29 1.84 -6.41
C PHE A 196 -9.21 1.03 -7.34
N SER A 197 -10.51 1.10 -7.14
CA SER A 197 -11.49 0.40 -8.00
C SER A 197 -11.58 1.01 -9.40
N GLU A 198 -11.45 2.34 -9.52
CA GLU A 198 -11.42 3.00 -10.84
C GLU A 198 -10.16 2.66 -11.61
N MET A 199 -9.02 2.52 -10.93
CA MET A 199 -7.78 2.08 -11.56
C MET A 199 -7.93 0.72 -12.24
N LEU A 200 -8.48 -0.28 -11.54
CA LEU A 200 -8.74 -1.60 -12.12
C LEU A 200 -9.76 -1.52 -13.26
N PHE A 201 -10.83 -0.77 -13.05
CA PHE A 201 -11.92 -0.67 -14.02
C PHE A 201 -11.49 0.06 -15.30
N SER A 202 -10.70 1.12 -15.19
CA SER A 202 -10.13 1.84 -16.33
C SER A 202 -9.12 0.99 -17.09
N ALA A 203 -8.26 0.23 -16.40
CA ALA A 203 -7.35 -0.72 -17.03
C ALA A 203 -8.13 -1.79 -17.82
N TYR A 204 -9.18 -2.35 -17.23
CA TYR A 204 -10.05 -3.31 -17.91
C TYR A 204 -10.71 -2.72 -19.18
N LEU A 205 -11.24 -1.49 -19.10
CA LEU A 205 -11.86 -0.83 -20.26
C LEU A 205 -10.85 -0.58 -21.37
N LEU A 206 -9.64 -0.13 -21.02
CA LEU A 206 -8.54 0.04 -21.98
C LEU A 206 -8.21 -1.30 -22.67
N LEU A 207 -7.96 -2.35 -21.91
CA LEU A 207 -7.65 -3.68 -22.45
C LEU A 207 -8.79 -4.25 -23.30
N LYS A 208 -10.04 -3.94 -22.98
CA LYS A 208 -11.20 -4.45 -23.72
C LYS A 208 -11.45 -3.70 -25.02
N HIS A 209 -11.23 -2.40 -25.07
CA HIS A 209 -11.65 -1.54 -26.16
C HIS A 209 -10.50 -0.95 -26.99
N ASP A 210 -9.26 -1.02 -26.51
CA ASP A 210 -8.08 -0.53 -27.21
C ASP A 210 -7.16 -1.68 -27.59
N SER A 211 -7.14 -2.01 -28.88
CA SER A 211 -6.36 -3.14 -29.40
C SER A 211 -4.85 -2.92 -29.35
N GLU A 212 -4.38 -1.66 -29.39
CA GLU A 212 -2.96 -1.33 -29.32
C GLU A 212 -2.45 -1.52 -27.88
N VAL A 213 -3.20 -0.99 -26.88
CA VAL A 213 -2.89 -1.19 -25.46
C VAL A 213 -2.91 -2.68 -25.12
N LEU A 214 -3.96 -3.40 -25.56
CA LEU A 214 -4.07 -4.85 -25.34
C LEU A 214 -2.88 -5.61 -25.92
N ALA A 215 -2.50 -5.35 -27.19
CA ALA A 215 -1.40 -6.05 -27.85
C ALA A 215 -0.05 -5.79 -27.15
N ALA A 216 0.20 -4.55 -26.71
CA ALA A 216 1.41 -4.19 -25.99
C ALA A 216 1.52 -4.90 -24.63
N GLU A 217 0.42 -4.98 -23.87
CA GLU A 217 0.42 -5.63 -22.57
C GLU A 217 0.41 -7.17 -22.68
N GLN A 218 -0.24 -7.74 -23.71
CA GLN A 218 -0.17 -9.18 -23.99
C GLN A 218 1.24 -9.67 -24.31
N LYS A 219 2.09 -8.82 -24.93
CA LYS A 219 3.49 -9.15 -25.16
C LYS A 219 4.24 -9.35 -23.85
N LYS A 220 4.04 -8.49 -22.86
CA LYS A 220 4.65 -8.59 -21.52
C LYS A 220 4.11 -9.78 -20.71
N CYS A 221 2.91 -10.23 -21.03
CA CYS A 221 2.22 -11.32 -20.35
C CYS A 221 2.27 -12.63 -21.14
N ARG A 222 3.34 -12.89 -21.94
CA ARG A 222 3.50 -14.16 -22.63
C ARG A 222 3.53 -15.33 -21.65
N TYR A 223 4.17 -15.14 -20.50
CA TYR A 223 4.12 -16.02 -19.35
C TYR A 223 3.54 -15.26 -18.16
N LEU A 224 2.27 -15.48 -17.87
CA LEU A 224 1.55 -14.82 -16.81
C LEU A 224 1.43 -15.76 -15.60
N MET A 225 1.91 -15.30 -14.45
CA MET A 225 1.86 -16.04 -13.20
C MET A 225 1.12 -15.25 -12.13
N VAL A 226 0.25 -15.90 -11.37
CA VAL A 226 -0.61 -15.27 -10.36
C VAL A 226 -0.48 -16.00 -9.04
N ASP A 227 0.00 -15.31 -8.00
CA ASP A 227 0.00 -15.83 -6.62
C ASP A 227 -1.29 -15.46 -5.89
N GLU A 228 -1.70 -16.27 -4.90
CA GLU A 228 -2.91 -16.09 -4.09
C GLU A 228 -4.18 -15.93 -4.95
N TYR A 229 -4.31 -16.74 -6.02
CA TYR A 229 -5.39 -16.62 -7.00
C TYR A 229 -6.80 -16.74 -6.41
N GLN A 230 -6.98 -17.43 -5.27
CA GLN A 230 -8.25 -17.55 -4.56
C GLN A 230 -8.80 -16.21 -4.02
N ASP A 231 -7.97 -15.16 -4.00
CA ASP A 231 -8.36 -13.83 -3.53
C ASP A 231 -8.68 -12.86 -4.68
N THR A 232 -8.64 -13.32 -5.92
CA THR A 232 -8.98 -12.49 -7.08
C THR A 232 -10.47 -12.18 -7.11
N ASN A 233 -10.79 -10.94 -7.47
CA ASN A 233 -12.16 -10.51 -7.72
C ASN A 233 -12.53 -10.63 -9.23
N PRO A 234 -13.82 -10.50 -9.61
CA PRO A 234 -14.25 -10.68 -10.99
C PRO A 234 -13.54 -9.80 -12.01
N ILE A 235 -13.24 -8.53 -11.69
CA ILE A 235 -12.56 -7.64 -12.65
C ILE A 235 -11.09 -8.03 -12.84
N GLN A 236 -10.41 -8.47 -11.79
CA GLN A 236 -9.05 -8.98 -11.89
C GLN A 236 -8.99 -10.23 -12.76
N GLU A 237 -9.97 -11.11 -12.61
CA GLU A 237 -10.09 -12.29 -13.48
C GLU A 237 -10.30 -11.92 -14.95
N GLU A 238 -11.15 -10.94 -15.24
CA GLU A 238 -11.35 -10.46 -16.62
C GLU A 238 -10.09 -9.83 -17.20
N ILE A 239 -9.34 -9.05 -16.39
CA ILE A 239 -8.03 -8.51 -16.80
C ILE A 239 -7.07 -9.64 -17.15
N LEU A 240 -6.94 -10.66 -16.28
CA LEU A 240 -6.09 -11.83 -16.56
C LEU A 240 -6.48 -12.54 -17.85
N ARG A 241 -7.80 -12.75 -18.07
CA ARG A 241 -8.34 -13.40 -19.25
C ARG A 241 -8.02 -12.63 -20.54
N LEU A 242 -8.06 -11.30 -20.51
CA LEU A 242 -7.68 -10.47 -21.66
C LEU A 242 -6.17 -10.54 -21.92
N LEU A 243 -5.35 -10.45 -20.88
CA LEU A 243 -3.89 -10.45 -21.00
C LEU A 243 -3.35 -11.78 -21.53
N GLN A 244 -3.86 -12.92 -21.05
CA GLN A 244 -3.36 -14.26 -21.44
C GLN A 244 -3.92 -14.80 -22.76
N LYS A 245 -5.02 -14.21 -23.30
CA LYS A 245 -5.78 -14.75 -24.45
C LYS A 245 -4.94 -15.11 -25.68
N LYS A 246 -3.82 -14.41 -25.89
CA LYS A 246 -2.95 -14.65 -27.05
C LYS A 246 -1.92 -15.75 -26.81
N SER A 247 -1.32 -15.80 -25.63
CA SER A 247 -0.24 -16.73 -25.29
C SER A 247 -0.75 -18.09 -24.81
N GLY A 248 -1.88 -18.09 -24.08
CA GLY A 248 -2.39 -19.28 -23.43
C GLY A 248 -1.55 -19.78 -22.23
N ASN A 249 -0.50 -19.05 -21.84
CA ASN A 249 0.40 -19.46 -20.76
C ASN A 249 0.04 -18.74 -19.46
N LEU A 250 -0.88 -19.32 -18.70
CA LEU A 250 -1.33 -18.83 -17.41
C LEU A 250 -1.03 -19.87 -16.32
N CYS A 251 -0.21 -19.49 -15.35
CA CYS A 251 0.04 -20.29 -14.16
C CYS A 251 -0.53 -19.59 -12.92
N VAL A 252 -1.55 -20.18 -12.32
CA VAL A 252 -2.15 -19.65 -11.09
C VAL A 252 -1.79 -20.52 -9.90
N VAL A 253 -1.50 -19.88 -8.77
CA VAL A 253 -1.16 -20.54 -7.51
C VAL A 253 -2.18 -20.12 -6.46
N GLY A 254 -2.79 -21.06 -5.78
CA GLY A 254 -3.80 -20.73 -4.79
C GLY A 254 -4.14 -21.85 -3.81
N ASP A 255 -4.91 -21.47 -2.80
CA ASP A 255 -5.46 -22.34 -1.78
C ASP A 255 -6.89 -21.91 -1.46
N ASP A 256 -7.88 -22.68 -1.93
CA ASP A 256 -9.30 -22.42 -1.69
C ASP A 256 -9.66 -22.38 -0.19
N ASP A 257 -8.93 -23.12 0.65
CA ASP A 257 -9.10 -23.12 2.11
C ASP A 257 -8.59 -21.84 2.79
N GLN A 258 -7.82 -21.01 2.09
CA GLN A 258 -7.30 -19.73 2.57
C GLN A 258 -7.94 -18.51 1.88
N SER A 259 -9.09 -18.66 1.21
CA SER A 259 -9.85 -17.54 0.66
C SER A 259 -10.56 -16.79 1.77
N LEU A 260 -10.03 -15.61 2.16
CA LEU A 260 -10.50 -14.82 3.31
C LEU A 260 -11.10 -13.47 2.93
N TYR A 261 -10.98 -13.03 1.67
CA TYR A 261 -11.31 -11.66 1.27
C TYR A 261 -12.62 -11.53 0.48
N ARG A 262 -13.57 -12.48 0.67
CA ARG A 262 -14.90 -12.38 0.05
C ARG A 262 -15.62 -11.06 0.39
N PHE A 263 -15.44 -10.55 1.61
CA PHE A 263 -16.00 -9.25 2.02
C PHE A 263 -15.40 -8.04 1.25
N ARG A 264 -14.28 -8.24 0.54
CA ARG A 264 -13.66 -7.28 -0.40
C ARG A 264 -13.96 -7.60 -1.87
N GLY A 265 -14.88 -8.52 -2.14
CA GLY A 265 -15.27 -8.91 -3.49
C GLY A 265 -14.47 -10.08 -4.09
N ALA A 266 -13.55 -10.70 -3.35
CA ALA A 266 -12.84 -11.88 -3.82
C ALA A 266 -13.80 -13.05 -4.07
N SER A 267 -13.55 -13.82 -5.11
CA SER A 267 -14.36 -14.98 -5.51
C SER A 267 -13.54 -16.25 -5.56
N VAL A 268 -13.69 -17.13 -4.58
CA VAL A 268 -13.05 -18.43 -4.59
C VAL A 268 -13.50 -19.30 -5.77
N HIS A 269 -14.66 -18.98 -6.35
CA HIS A 269 -15.16 -19.65 -7.55
C HIS A 269 -14.21 -19.53 -8.74
N ASN A 270 -13.43 -18.45 -8.82
CA ASN A 270 -12.39 -18.30 -9.84
C ASN A 270 -11.39 -19.46 -9.81
N LEU A 271 -11.00 -19.91 -8.61
CA LEU A 271 -10.09 -21.04 -8.44
C LEU A 271 -10.82 -22.38 -8.65
N LEU A 272 -11.98 -22.57 -8.01
CA LEU A 272 -12.74 -23.82 -8.06
C LEU A 272 -13.23 -24.18 -9.48
N SER A 273 -13.51 -23.19 -10.33
CA SER A 273 -13.94 -23.39 -11.72
C SER A 273 -12.81 -23.29 -12.74
N PHE A 274 -11.55 -23.22 -12.31
CA PHE A 274 -10.43 -23.02 -13.22
C PHE A 274 -10.30 -24.15 -14.26
N ALA A 275 -10.36 -25.39 -13.82
CA ALA A 275 -10.27 -26.56 -14.71
C ALA A 275 -11.49 -26.68 -15.66
N ASP A 276 -12.68 -26.22 -15.23
CA ASP A 276 -13.86 -26.20 -16.09
C ASP A 276 -13.79 -25.09 -17.15
N ARG A 277 -13.08 -24.02 -16.84
CA ARG A 277 -12.92 -22.85 -17.71
C ARG A 277 -11.85 -23.04 -18.78
N TYR A 278 -10.80 -23.76 -18.45
CA TYR A 278 -9.68 -24.07 -19.35
C TYR A 278 -9.57 -25.58 -19.57
N GLU A 279 -10.03 -26.05 -20.75
CA GLU A 279 -10.07 -27.47 -21.07
C GLU A 279 -8.69 -28.15 -21.06
N ASP A 280 -7.62 -27.39 -21.30
CA ASP A 280 -6.23 -27.85 -21.28
C ASP A 280 -5.55 -27.70 -19.91
N ALA A 281 -6.30 -27.35 -18.87
CA ALA A 281 -5.73 -27.06 -17.56
C ALA A 281 -5.04 -28.25 -16.92
N VAL A 282 -3.80 -28.05 -16.51
CA VAL A 282 -3.03 -29.01 -15.73
C VAL A 282 -3.09 -28.65 -14.26
N VAL A 283 -3.79 -29.46 -13.46
CA VAL A 283 -3.89 -29.28 -12.01
C VAL A 283 -2.75 -30.04 -11.32
N ILE A 284 -1.90 -29.32 -10.60
CA ILE A 284 -0.79 -29.88 -9.82
C ILE A 284 -1.03 -29.58 -8.34
N ARG A 285 -1.07 -30.63 -7.50
CA ARG A 285 -1.33 -30.49 -6.07
C ARG A 285 -0.04 -30.57 -5.29
N LEU A 286 0.27 -29.52 -4.49
CA LEU A 286 1.39 -29.48 -3.57
C LEU A 286 0.90 -29.88 -2.18
N ASN A 287 1.23 -31.09 -1.75
CA ASN A 287 0.68 -31.71 -0.53
C ASN A 287 1.68 -31.76 0.63
N GLU A 288 2.99 -31.60 0.37
CA GLU A 288 4.02 -31.61 1.41
C GLU A 288 4.10 -30.25 2.11
N ASN A 289 3.84 -30.24 3.42
CA ASN A 289 3.94 -29.05 4.24
C ASN A 289 5.31 -29.00 4.94
N TYR A 290 6.03 -27.91 4.73
CA TYR A 290 7.37 -27.66 5.30
C TYR A 290 7.34 -26.71 6.50
N ARG A 291 6.14 -26.35 6.98
CA ARG A 291 5.94 -25.32 8.03
C ARG A 291 5.56 -25.91 9.36
N SER A 292 4.48 -26.64 9.38
CA SER A 292 3.74 -26.95 10.62
C SER A 292 3.93 -28.39 11.07
N ASP A 293 3.92 -28.59 12.39
CA ASP A 293 3.84 -29.91 13.00
C ASP A 293 2.63 -30.70 12.48
N GLY A 294 2.79 -32.00 12.32
CA GLY A 294 1.76 -32.88 11.77
C GLY A 294 0.47 -32.93 12.60
N ARG A 295 0.56 -32.74 13.93
CA ARG A 295 -0.61 -32.66 14.82
C ARG A 295 -1.42 -31.36 14.57
N ILE A 296 -0.73 -30.25 14.29
CA ILE A 296 -1.39 -29.00 13.94
C ILE A 296 -2.15 -29.15 12.61
N LEU A 297 -1.51 -29.77 11.62
CA LEU A 297 -2.15 -30.03 10.33
C LEU A 297 -3.38 -30.93 10.46
N ASP A 298 -3.26 -32.05 11.21
CA ASP A 298 -4.39 -32.96 11.44
C ASP A 298 -5.55 -32.26 12.16
N THR A 299 -5.24 -31.41 13.17
CA THR A 299 -6.26 -30.66 13.91
C THR A 299 -6.98 -29.66 13.00
N ALA A 300 -6.23 -28.91 12.19
CA ALA A 300 -6.79 -27.94 11.26
C ALA A 300 -7.67 -28.63 10.21
N GLU A 301 -7.17 -29.70 9.61
CA GLU A 301 -7.87 -30.47 8.56
C GLU A 301 -9.14 -31.15 9.07
N ASN A 302 -9.06 -31.84 10.24
CA ASN A 302 -10.20 -32.54 10.82
C ASN A 302 -11.32 -31.57 11.25
N ALA A 303 -10.97 -30.41 11.78
CA ALA A 303 -11.95 -29.37 12.13
C ALA A 303 -12.62 -28.82 10.87
N PHE A 304 -11.84 -28.49 9.83
CA PHE A 304 -12.34 -27.95 8.59
C PHE A 304 -13.24 -28.95 7.83
N ARG A 305 -12.82 -30.22 7.72
CA ARG A 305 -13.64 -31.28 7.12
C ARG A 305 -14.99 -31.46 7.80
N ARG A 306 -15.02 -31.43 9.13
CA ARG A 306 -16.28 -31.53 9.89
C ARG A 306 -17.25 -30.40 9.53
N ASP A 307 -16.72 -29.17 9.38
CA ASP A 307 -17.55 -28.01 9.04
C ASP A 307 -18.03 -28.09 7.59
N VAL A 308 -17.16 -28.44 6.63
CA VAL A 308 -17.53 -28.63 5.22
C VAL A 308 -18.58 -29.74 5.06
N GLN A 309 -18.46 -30.88 5.79
CA GLN A 309 -19.45 -31.96 5.71
C GLN A 309 -20.84 -31.51 6.19
N LYS A 310 -20.92 -30.71 7.26
CA LYS A 310 -22.19 -30.14 7.71
C LYS A 310 -22.83 -29.25 6.62
N MET A 311 -22.01 -28.43 5.94
CA MET A 311 -22.47 -27.52 4.90
C MET A 311 -22.83 -28.24 3.59
N ASN A 312 -22.08 -29.27 3.16
CA ASN A 312 -22.39 -30.11 2.00
C ASN A 312 -23.76 -30.81 2.14
N SER A 313 -24.14 -31.15 3.36
CA SER A 313 -25.48 -31.75 3.61
C SER A 313 -26.60 -30.74 3.33
N ALA A 314 -26.31 -29.42 3.41
CA ALA A 314 -27.25 -28.34 3.15
C ALA A 314 -27.23 -27.82 1.69
N ALA A 315 -26.14 -28.04 0.95
CA ALA A 315 -25.96 -27.59 -0.45
C ALA A 315 -25.17 -28.63 -1.29
N PRO A 316 -25.74 -29.76 -1.63
CA PRO A 316 -25.03 -30.89 -2.24
C PRO A 316 -24.57 -30.66 -3.69
N SER A 317 -25.05 -29.62 -4.36
CA SER A 317 -24.82 -29.39 -5.79
C SER A 317 -23.66 -28.43 -6.13
N VAL A 318 -22.98 -27.81 -5.10
CA VAL A 318 -21.92 -26.84 -5.32
C VAL A 318 -20.63 -27.32 -4.67
N PRO A 319 -19.52 -27.42 -5.40
CA PRO A 319 -18.22 -27.78 -4.81
C PRO A 319 -17.79 -26.66 -3.86
N LEU A 320 -17.65 -26.99 -2.59
CA LEU A 320 -17.24 -26.03 -1.56
C LEU A 320 -15.71 -25.99 -1.40
N ARG A 321 -15.02 -27.04 -1.85
CA ARG A 321 -13.60 -27.28 -1.65
C ARG A 321 -13.02 -28.20 -2.73
N GLU A 322 -11.76 -27.95 -3.09
CA GLU A 322 -10.95 -28.89 -3.85
C GLU A 322 -10.41 -30.02 -2.97
N GLU A 323 -10.34 -31.26 -3.51
CA GLU A 323 -9.75 -32.38 -2.79
C GLU A 323 -8.24 -32.24 -2.67
N LYS A 324 -7.76 -32.14 -1.44
CA LYS A 324 -6.34 -32.10 -1.11
C LYS A 324 -6.10 -32.71 0.27
N THR A 325 -4.92 -33.29 0.47
CA THR A 325 -4.49 -33.81 1.77
C THR A 325 -3.08 -33.33 2.04
N LEU A 326 -2.90 -32.59 3.14
CA LEU A 326 -1.60 -32.10 3.57
C LEU A 326 -0.97 -33.09 4.54
N TYR A 327 0.35 -33.25 4.42
CA TYR A 327 1.16 -34.01 5.37
C TYR A 327 2.50 -33.31 5.58
N PRO A 328 3.10 -33.40 6.77
CA PRO A 328 4.40 -32.80 7.02
C PRO A 328 5.45 -33.45 6.13
N ALA A 329 6.38 -32.64 5.59
CA ALA A 329 7.48 -33.13 4.76
C ALA A 329 8.37 -34.11 5.50
N ASP A 330 8.65 -33.82 6.78
CA ASP A 330 9.19 -34.79 7.72
C ASP A 330 8.02 -35.43 8.51
N ARG A 331 7.71 -36.67 8.18
CA ARG A 331 6.60 -37.41 8.78
C ARG A 331 6.84 -37.74 10.24
N THR A 332 8.07 -37.63 10.74
CA THR A 332 8.42 -37.80 12.15
C THR A 332 8.16 -36.56 12.97
N TYR A 333 7.97 -35.41 12.32
CA TYR A 333 7.66 -34.14 12.96
C TYR A 333 6.19 -34.09 13.42
N ARG A 334 5.93 -34.80 14.50
CA ARG A 334 4.61 -34.89 15.15
C ARG A 334 4.81 -34.99 16.67
N HIS A 335 4.47 -33.90 17.36
CA HIS A 335 4.61 -33.86 18.82
C HIS A 335 3.25 -33.82 19.49
N ASP A 336 3.03 -34.63 20.51
CA ASP A 336 1.74 -34.70 21.20
C ASP A 336 1.36 -33.38 21.86
N ALA A 337 2.33 -32.63 22.33
CA ALA A 337 2.15 -31.28 22.90
C ALA A 337 1.99 -30.15 21.89
N ALA A 338 2.07 -30.42 20.58
CA ALA A 338 1.97 -29.36 19.53
C ALA A 338 0.61 -28.67 19.47
N VAL A 339 -0.45 -29.31 19.99
CA VAL A 339 -1.79 -28.71 20.08
C VAL A 339 -2.26 -28.80 21.53
N GLN A 340 -2.54 -27.64 22.11
CA GLN A 340 -2.96 -27.54 23.54
C GLN A 340 -4.21 -26.66 23.65
N GLU A 341 -4.91 -26.77 24.78
CA GLU A 341 -6.09 -25.99 25.09
C GLU A 341 -5.92 -25.21 26.37
N LEU A 342 -6.31 -23.94 26.38
CA LEU A 342 -6.27 -23.05 27.55
C LEU A 342 -7.58 -22.26 27.64
N PHE A 343 -8.59 -22.81 28.27
CA PHE A 343 -9.88 -22.15 28.49
C PHE A 343 -10.12 -21.86 29.97
N CYS A 344 -10.76 -20.73 30.25
CA CYS A 344 -11.16 -20.31 31.59
C CYS A 344 -12.62 -19.84 31.59
N SER A 345 -13.25 -19.84 32.76
CA SER A 345 -14.63 -19.35 32.95
C SER A 345 -14.68 -17.82 33.13
N ASP A 346 -13.57 -17.19 33.47
CA ASP A 346 -13.44 -15.75 33.75
C ASP A 346 -12.38 -15.11 32.85
N GLU A 347 -12.66 -13.89 32.35
CA GLU A 347 -11.78 -13.20 31.43
C GLU A 347 -10.47 -12.67 32.04
N TYR A 348 -10.48 -12.33 33.35
CA TYR A 348 -9.27 -11.86 34.03
C TYR A 348 -8.35 -13.04 34.33
N ILE A 349 -8.89 -14.15 34.78
CA ILE A 349 -8.14 -15.39 35.00
C ILE A 349 -7.55 -15.87 33.67
N TRP A 350 -8.34 -15.86 32.62
CA TRP A 350 -7.89 -16.23 31.31
C TRP A 350 -6.72 -15.34 30.83
N ALA A 351 -6.85 -14.02 30.95
CA ALA A 351 -5.82 -13.10 30.56
C ALA A 351 -4.50 -13.28 31.35
N GLU A 352 -4.57 -13.52 32.65
CA GLU A 352 -3.38 -13.83 33.49
C GLU A 352 -2.73 -15.14 33.04
N ARG A 353 -3.51 -16.19 32.78
CA ARG A 353 -3.00 -17.50 32.35
C ARG A 353 -2.31 -17.42 30.98
N VAL A 354 -2.87 -16.67 30.04
CA VAL A 354 -2.21 -16.43 28.76
C VAL A 354 -0.90 -15.67 28.96
N ALA A 355 -0.88 -14.65 29.84
CA ALA A 355 0.33 -13.91 30.17
C ALA A 355 1.40 -14.79 30.81
N ASP A 356 1.02 -15.64 31.78
CA ASP A 356 1.94 -16.59 32.43
C ASP A 356 2.53 -17.58 31.41
N SER A 357 1.69 -18.09 30.49
CA SER A 357 2.15 -19.00 29.43
C SER A 357 3.16 -18.34 28.50
N LEU A 358 2.91 -17.09 28.09
CA LEU A 358 3.83 -16.31 27.25
C LEU A 358 5.16 -16.05 27.97
N LEU A 359 5.12 -15.69 29.26
CA LEU A 359 6.33 -15.47 30.06
C LEU A 359 7.13 -16.77 30.22
N THR A 360 6.45 -17.90 30.42
CA THR A 360 7.09 -19.22 30.53
C THR A 360 7.80 -19.58 29.23
N LEU A 361 7.11 -19.48 28.08
CA LEU A 361 7.69 -19.76 26.78
C LEU A 361 8.87 -18.83 26.44
N HIS A 362 8.77 -17.56 26.87
CA HIS A 362 9.86 -16.59 26.68
C HIS A 362 11.07 -16.93 27.56
N ALA A 363 10.84 -17.33 28.82
CA ALA A 363 11.90 -17.78 29.72
C ALA A 363 12.60 -19.05 29.23
N GLU A 364 11.91 -19.89 28.45
CA GLU A 364 12.45 -21.08 27.79
C GLU A 364 13.16 -20.75 26.44
N GLY A 365 13.29 -19.47 26.10
CA GLY A 365 14.11 -18.98 24.97
C GLY A 365 13.33 -18.60 23.72
N GLN A 366 12.00 -18.60 23.73
CA GLN A 366 11.23 -18.16 22.59
C GLN A 366 11.12 -16.63 22.54
N SER A 367 11.40 -16.03 21.38
CA SER A 367 11.22 -14.59 21.17
C SER A 367 9.74 -14.23 21.12
N TYR A 368 9.37 -13.05 21.64
CA TYR A 368 7.99 -12.55 21.52
C TYR A 368 7.57 -12.34 20.06
N GLU A 369 8.47 -12.02 19.16
CA GLU A 369 8.18 -11.86 17.72
C GLU A 369 7.82 -13.17 17.02
N ASP A 370 8.25 -14.31 17.57
CA ASP A 370 7.90 -15.66 17.10
C ASP A 370 6.56 -16.18 17.65
N MET A 371 5.90 -15.40 18.50
CA MET A 371 4.62 -15.71 19.11
C MET A 371 3.52 -14.78 18.60
N ALA A 372 2.31 -15.29 18.41
CA ALA A 372 1.15 -14.50 18.07
C ALA A 372 -0.11 -14.90 18.83
N ILE A 373 -0.95 -13.91 19.12
CA ILE A 373 -2.32 -14.09 19.57
C ILE A 373 -3.25 -13.71 18.43
N LEU A 374 -4.02 -14.67 17.94
CA LEU A 374 -4.92 -14.47 16.81
C LEU A 374 -6.38 -14.53 17.26
N SER A 375 -7.17 -13.54 16.87
CA SER A 375 -8.58 -13.47 17.22
C SER A 375 -9.40 -12.98 16.02
N PHE A 376 -10.70 -13.26 16.02
CA PHE A 376 -11.62 -12.67 15.05
C PHE A 376 -11.70 -11.14 15.17
N SER A 377 -11.65 -10.63 16.40
CA SER A 377 -11.68 -9.19 16.69
C SER A 377 -10.84 -8.85 17.90
N VAL A 378 -9.88 -8.00 17.73
CA VAL A 378 -9.02 -7.50 18.83
C VAL A 378 -9.74 -6.47 19.73
N ARG A 379 -11.01 -6.13 19.43
CA ARG A 379 -11.80 -5.10 20.15
C ARG A 379 -12.83 -5.66 21.11
N SER A 380 -12.91 -6.98 21.29
CA SER A 380 -13.81 -7.56 22.28
C SER A 380 -13.37 -7.20 23.71
N ALA A 381 -14.28 -7.21 24.67
CA ALA A 381 -13.96 -6.92 26.08
C ALA A 381 -12.82 -7.81 26.58
N ALA A 382 -12.92 -9.12 26.33
CA ALA A 382 -11.90 -10.08 26.72
C ALA A 382 -10.52 -9.77 26.09
N MET A 383 -10.46 -9.40 24.80
CA MET A 383 -9.20 -9.04 24.13
C MET A 383 -8.61 -7.74 24.69
N MET A 384 -9.45 -6.77 25.03
CA MET A 384 -8.99 -5.52 25.66
C MET A 384 -8.48 -5.76 27.10
N THR A 385 -9.11 -6.66 27.85
CA THR A 385 -8.63 -7.12 29.16
C THR A 385 -7.28 -7.81 29.02
N LEU A 386 -7.14 -8.72 28.06
CA LEU A 386 -5.88 -9.37 27.75
C LEU A 386 -4.78 -8.37 27.39
N ALA A 387 -5.01 -7.45 26.46
CA ALA A 387 -4.03 -6.44 26.06
C ALA A 387 -3.53 -5.60 27.25
N LYS A 388 -4.44 -5.17 28.14
CA LYS A 388 -4.09 -4.43 29.36
C LYS A 388 -3.26 -5.30 30.33
N THR A 389 -3.59 -6.57 30.48
CA THR A 389 -2.86 -7.51 31.31
C THR A 389 -1.45 -7.73 30.79
N LEU A 390 -1.29 -7.95 29.48
CA LEU A 390 0.02 -8.12 28.84
C LEU A 390 0.91 -6.88 29.05
N GLN A 391 0.36 -5.69 28.82
CA GLN A 391 1.08 -4.43 29.08
C GLN A 391 1.49 -4.26 30.54
N ARG A 392 0.60 -4.57 31.49
CA ARG A 392 0.89 -4.54 32.94
C ARG A 392 1.99 -5.52 33.34
N ARG A 393 2.05 -6.69 32.67
CA ARG A 393 3.08 -7.73 32.89
C ARG A 393 4.39 -7.43 32.14
N GLY A 394 4.50 -6.28 31.45
CA GLY A 394 5.71 -5.84 30.75
C GLY A 394 5.99 -6.59 29.45
N ILE A 395 5.00 -7.29 28.87
CA ILE A 395 5.14 -7.97 27.59
C ILE A 395 5.01 -6.94 26.47
N PRO A 396 6.04 -6.77 25.61
CA PRO A 396 5.98 -5.84 24.48
C PRO A 396 4.94 -6.30 23.48
N LEU A 397 3.96 -5.45 23.18
CA LEU A 397 2.79 -5.81 22.39
C LEU A 397 2.70 -4.99 21.11
N ASN A 398 2.70 -5.68 19.98
CA ASN A 398 2.33 -5.16 18.70
C ASN A 398 0.85 -5.45 18.42
N MET A 399 0.02 -4.44 18.54
CA MET A 399 -1.41 -4.54 18.32
C MET A 399 -1.86 -3.42 17.37
N PRO A 400 -2.47 -3.76 16.23
CA PRO A 400 -3.00 -2.75 15.33
C PRO A 400 -4.00 -1.86 16.07
N ARG A 401 -3.80 -0.56 15.96
CA ARG A 401 -4.70 0.42 16.59
C ARG A 401 -6.01 0.47 15.82
N GLY A 402 -6.88 -0.46 16.10
CA GLY A 402 -8.21 -0.46 15.55
C GLY A 402 -9.11 0.56 16.26
N GLY A 403 -9.57 1.59 15.56
CA GLY A 403 -10.47 2.61 16.08
C GLY A 403 -10.67 3.72 15.06
N THR A 404 -11.39 4.77 15.46
CA THR A 404 -11.30 6.06 14.75
C THR A 404 -9.98 6.71 15.14
N LEU A 405 -9.41 7.52 14.26
CA LEU A 405 -8.20 8.30 14.58
C LEU A 405 -8.37 9.11 15.88
N MET A 406 -9.59 9.59 16.14
CA MET A 406 -9.93 10.34 17.35
C MET A 406 -9.95 9.49 18.63
N ALA A 407 -9.78 8.17 18.56
CA ALA A 407 -9.54 7.36 19.76
C ALA A 407 -8.15 7.62 20.36
N ASP A 408 -7.18 8.03 19.53
CA ASP A 408 -5.82 8.37 19.97
C ASP A 408 -5.81 9.71 20.74
N ARG A 409 -5.11 9.74 21.86
CA ARG A 409 -5.00 10.90 22.74
C ARG A 409 -4.27 12.07 22.07
N GLU A 410 -3.20 11.79 21.35
CA GLU A 410 -2.39 12.82 20.71
C GLU A 410 -3.08 13.39 19.47
N VAL A 411 -3.89 12.58 18.76
CA VAL A 411 -4.78 13.08 17.70
C VAL A 411 -5.83 14.04 18.28
N ARG A 412 -6.46 13.71 19.43
CA ARG A 412 -7.38 14.65 20.08
C ARG A 412 -6.70 15.95 20.49
N ARG A 413 -5.44 15.90 20.96
CA ARG A 413 -4.66 17.09 21.30
C ARG A 413 -4.32 17.92 20.07
N PHE A 414 -3.97 17.28 18.97
CA PHE A 414 -3.77 17.93 17.68
C PHE A 414 -5.02 18.68 17.21
N VAL A 415 -6.17 18.02 17.22
CA VAL A 415 -7.47 18.63 16.89
C VAL A 415 -7.85 19.70 17.92
N GLY A 416 -7.50 19.51 19.20
CA GLY A 416 -7.67 20.52 20.25
C GLY A 416 -6.87 21.80 19.97
N GLY A 417 -5.63 21.67 19.49
CA GLY A 417 -4.80 22.79 19.04
C GLY A 417 -5.43 23.54 17.86
N LEU A 418 -5.94 22.80 16.85
CA LEU A 418 -6.73 23.40 15.76
C LEU A 418 -7.95 24.14 16.30
N THR A 419 -8.66 23.57 17.27
CA THR A 419 -9.85 24.19 17.87
C THR A 419 -9.49 25.52 18.57
N LEU A 420 -8.36 25.59 19.26
CA LEU A 420 -7.88 26.83 19.89
C LEU A 420 -7.52 27.88 18.84
N ALA A 421 -6.77 27.48 17.80
CA ALA A 421 -6.38 28.39 16.73
C ALA A 421 -7.60 29.00 16.00
N PHE A 422 -8.62 28.22 15.73
CA PHE A 422 -9.83 28.66 15.06
C PHE A 422 -10.90 29.24 16.00
N ARG A 423 -10.68 29.26 17.31
CA ARG A 423 -11.68 29.69 18.31
C ARG A 423 -12.41 31.00 18.00
N PRO A 424 -11.75 32.11 17.57
CA PRO A 424 -12.43 33.34 17.22
C PRO A 424 -13.37 33.20 16.02
N TYR A 425 -12.92 32.49 14.99
CA TYR A 425 -13.66 32.25 13.75
C TYR A 425 -14.85 31.30 13.96
N LEU A 426 -14.69 30.29 14.83
CA LEU A 426 -15.77 29.36 15.22
C LEU A 426 -16.89 30.07 15.97
N ARG A 427 -16.59 31.09 16.80
CA ARG A 427 -17.62 31.95 17.41
C ARG A 427 -18.43 32.66 16.35
N GLN A 428 -17.80 33.29 15.39
CA GLN A 428 -18.46 33.96 14.28
C GLN A 428 -19.27 32.97 13.40
N ALA A 429 -18.73 31.76 13.15
CA ALA A 429 -19.42 30.71 12.42
C ALA A 429 -20.71 30.24 13.15
N LEU A 430 -20.66 30.16 14.49
CA LEU A 430 -21.85 29.86 15.32
C LEU A 430 -22.87 31.00 15.26
N GLU A 431 -22.45 32.26 15.38
CA GLU A 431 -23.33 33.44 15.27
C GLU A 431 -24.00 33.52 13.90
N LYS A 432 -23.28 33.20 12.83
CA LYS A 432 -23.79 33.14 11.46
C LYS A 432 -24.56 31.83 11.16
N GLN A 433 -24.72 30.93 12.13
CA GLN A 433 -25.42 29.63 12.00
C GLN A 433 -24.83 28.72 10.91
N LEU A 434 -23.54 28.85 10.60
CA LEU A 434 -22.83 28.03 9.62
C LEU A 434 -22.55 26.61 10.16
N VAL A 435 -22.41 26.46 11.48
CA VAL A 435 -22.14 25.18 12.16
C VAL A 435 -23.03 25.06 13.40
N PRO A 436 -23.72 23.94 13.59
CA PRO A 436 -24.47 23.64 14.81
C PRO A 436 -23.53 23.46 16.01
N ARG A 437 -23.90 24.00 17.18
CA ARG A 437 -23.13 23.87 18.41
C ARG A 437 -22.84 22.41 18.78
N SER A 438 -23.82 21.52 18.61
CA SER A 438 -23.69 20.10 18.93
C SER A 438 -22.56 19.39 18.14
N ILE A 439 -22.22 19.89 16.97
CA ILE A 439 -21.11 19.35 16.17
C ILE A 439 -19.75 19.81 16.74
N LEU A 440 -19.70 21.00 17.35
CA LEU A 440 -18.48 21.57 17.91
C LEU A 440 -18.14 21.05 19.31
N ASP A 441 -19.11 20.59 20.08
CA ASP A 441 -18.94 20.17 21.47
C ASP A 441 -17.81 19.14 21.66
N PRO A 442 -17.66 18.07 20.84
CA PRO A 442 -16.54 17.12 20.95
C PRO A 442 -15.17 17.79 20.78
N PHE A 443 -15.03 18.74 19.88
CA PHE A 443 -13.78 19.41 19.58
C PHE A 443 -13.38 20.38 20.69
N VAL A 444 -14.34 21.04 21.32
CA VAL A 444 -14.12 21.85 22.52
C VAL A 444 -13.60 20.98 23.67
N GLU A 445 -14.13 19.76 23.85
CA GLU A 445 -13.60 18.81 24.84
C GLU A 445 -12.17 18.36 24.49
N TYR A 446 -11.83 18.22 23.21
CA TYR A 446 -10.45 17.93 22.81
C TYR A 446 -9.49 19.07 23.16
N ALA A 447 -9.88 20.31 22.99
CA ALA A 447 -9.10 21.47 23.46
C ALA A 447 -8.90 21.45 24.98
N ARG A 448 -9.91 21.07 25.76
CA ARG A 448 -9.82 20.90 27.22
C ARG A 448 -8.94 19.73 27.65
N SER A 449 -8.70 18.75 26.78
CA SER A 449 -7.83 17.61 27.06
C SER A 449 -6.33 17.97 27.04
N ILE A 450 -5.97 19.17 26.58
CA ILE A 450 -4.60 19.68 26.62
C ILE A 450 -4.21 19.89 28.07
N PRO A 451 -3.04 19.39 28.53
CA PRO A 451 -2.60 19.57 29.91
C PRO A 451 -2.52 21.03 30.31
N LYS A 452 -2.97 21.38 31.52
CA LYS A 452 -2.96 22.78 32.03
C LYS A 452 -1.59 23.43 31.93
N ARG A 453 -0.51 22.69 32.15
CA ARG A 453 0.88 23.19 32.05
C ARG A 453 1.30 23.62 30.64
N ASP A 454 0.70 22.97 29.62
CA ASP A 454 1.02 23.20 28.21
C ASP A 454 -0.01 24.18 27.56
N PHE A 455 -1.06 24.59 28.29
CA PHE A 455 -2.18 25.36 27.76
C PHE A 455 -1.79 26.80 27.39
N ALA A 456 -0.90 27.43 28.17
CA ALA A 456 -0.44 28.79 27.91
C ALA A 456 0.34 28.87 26.58
N GLU A 457 1.20 27.93 26.30
CA GLU A 457 1.95 27.84 25.02
C GLU A 457 0.99 27.66 23.83
N GLN A 458 -0.07 26.86 24.00
CA GLN A 458 -1.10 26.69 22.99
C GLN A 458 -1.95 27.92 22.72
N GLU A 459 -2.30 28.66 23.79
CA GLU A 459 -3.03 29.95 23.67
C GLU A 459 -2.18 31.01 23.00
N ASP A 460 -0.92 31.15 23.38
CA ASP A 460 0.00 32.12 22.79
C ASP A 460 0.19 31.86 21.29
N PHE A 461 0.36 30.61 20.91
CA PHE A 461 0.36 30.18 19.49
C PHE A 461 -0.94 30.56 18.78
N ALA A 462 -2.08 30.27 19.39
CA ALA A 462 -3.39 30.57 18.80
C ALA A 462 -3.61 32.07 18.63
N HIS A 463 -3.15 32.90 19.60
CA HIS A 463 -3.17 34.37 19.51
C HIS A 463 -2.26 34.88 18.40
N THR A 464 -1.03 34.37 18.32
CA THR A 464 -0.09 34.74 17.27
C THR A 464 -0.64 34.36 15.87
N PHE A 465 -1.25 33.18 15.71
CA PHE A 465 -1.91 32.78 14.48
C PHE A 465 -3.05 33.72 14.10
N HIS A 466 -3.92 34.05 15.04
CA HIS A 466 -5.03 34.99 14.83
C HIS A 466 -4.54 36.41 14.44
N ASP A 467 -3.55 36.96 15.16
CA ASP A 467 -2.99 38.27 14.89
C ASP A 467 -2.37 38.38 13.49
N ARG A 468 -1.72 37.32 13.02
CA ARG A 468 -1.15 37.27 11.66
C ARG A 468 -2.24 37.34 10.60
N ILE A 469 -3.32 36.56 10.74
CA ILE A 469 -4.46 36.63 9.83
C ILE A 469 -5.13 38.00 9.84
N GLU A 470 -5.35 38.60 11.04
CA GLU A 470 -5.99 39.91 11.16
C GLU A 470 -5.10 41.03 10.57
N LYS A 471 -3.77 40.87 10.54
CA LYS A 471 -2.84 41.75 9.84
C LYS A 471 -2.82 41.55 8.33
N GLY A 472 -3.60 40.62 7.79
CA GLY A 472 -3.71 40.34 6.37
C GLY A 472 -2.67 39.37 5.82
N GLU A 473 -1.98 38.61 6.69
CA GLU A 473 -1.10 37.53 6.22
C GLU A 473 -1.92 36.34 5.72
N THR A 474 -1.48 35.72 4.64
CA THR A 474 -2.00 34.45 4.17
C THR A 474 -1.24 33.31 4.84
N ILE A 475 -1.92 32.43 5.53
CA ILE A 475 -1.31 31.27 6.22
C ILE A 475 -1.76 29.98 5.53
N GLU A 476 -0.81 29.15 5.16
CA GLU A 476 -1.09 27.81 4.67
C GLU A 476 -1.59 26.91 5.80
N PHE A 477 -2.65 26.12 5.55
CA PHE A 477 -3.17 25.19 6.55
C PHE A 477 -2.11 24.17 7.02
N ILE A 478 -1.21 23.76 6.14
CA ILE A 478 -0.09 22.87 6.45
C ILE A 478 0.88 23.51 7.46
N ASP A 479 1.12 24.84 7.38
CA ASP A 479 1.99 25.55 8.33
C ASP A 479 1.36 25.64 9.72
N LEU A 480 0.05 25.83 9.77
CA LEU A 480 -0.71 25.78 11.02
C LEU A 480 -0.54 24.42 11.69
N CYS A 481 -0.70 23.34 10.93
CA CYS A 481 -0.53 21.97 11.44
C CYS A 481 0.90 21.71 11.94
N TYR A 482 1.91 22.16 11.21
CA TYR A 482 3.30 22.08 11.68
C TYR A 482 3.57 22.93 12.92
N GLY A 483 2.97 24.12 13.01
CA GLY A 483 3.04 24.95 14.20
C GLY A 483 2.51 24.24 15.43
N ILE A 484 1.36 23.58 15.31
CA ILE A 484 0.74 22.79 16.40
C ILE A 484 1.62 21.59 16.79
N LEU A 485 2.29 20.94 15.83
CA LEU A 485 3.26 19.87 16.11
C LEU A 485 4.52 20.37 16.83
N GLY A 486 4.89 21.65 16.61
CA GLY A 486 6.06 22.30 17.18
C GLY A 486 5.89 22.83 18.61
N ILE A 487 4.69 22.74 19.20
CA ILE A 487 4.38 23.21 20.56
C ILE A 487 3.94 22.06 21.48
N SER A 488 4.11 22.26 22.81
CA SER A 488 3.72 21.22 23.79
C SER A 488 2.20 21.04 23.84
N PRO A 489 1.68 19.84 24.01
CA PRO A 489 2.40 18.61 24.36
C PRO A 489 2.93 17.82 23.17
N LEU A 490 2.56 18.16 21.93
CA LEU A 490 2.92 17.41 20.73
C LEU A 490 4.43 17.46 20.43
N LYS A 491 5.08 18.61 20.69
CA LYS A 491 6.55 18.75 20.62
C LYS A 491 7.26 17.64 21.41
N LYS A 492 6.79 17.37 22.65
CA LYS A 492 7.36 16.31 23.50
C LYS A 492 7.16 14.91 22.89
N MET A 493 6.03 14.65 22.26
CA MET A 493 5.78 13.40 21.53
C MET A 493 6.76 13.26 20.36
N VAL A 494 6.95 14.31 19.55
CA VAL A 494 7.89 14.33 18.42
C VAL A 494 9.33 14.07 18.89
N GLN A 495 9.76 14.71 19.98
CA GLN A 495 11.09 14.50 20.57
C GLN A 495 11.32 13.06 21.02
N ARG A 496 10.33 12.45 21.69
CA ARG A 496 10.40 11.06 22.15
C ARG A 496 10.40 10.07 20.97
N SER A 497 9.65 10.37 19.92
CA SER A 497 9.61 9.59 18.69
C SER A 497 10.97 9.62 17.97
N LEU A 498 11.64 10.77 17.90
CA LEU A 498 13.00 10.90 17.35
C LEU A 498 14.06 10.11 18.15
N ARG A 499 13.79 9.83 19.43
CA ARG A 499 14.66 9.00 20.28
C ARG A 499 14.36 7.49 20.14
N GLY A 500 13.44 7.11 19.24
CA GLY A 500 13.09 5.71 18.98
C GLY A 500 12.11 5.11 19.98
N GLU A 501 11.37 5.94 20.79
CA GLU A 501 10.34 5.40 21.66
C GLU A 501 9.14 4.91 20.83
N ALA A 502 8.96 3.61 20.70
CA ALA A 502 7.93 2.98 19.89
C ALA A 502 6.50 3.48 20.18
N SER A 503 6.17 3.73 21.45
CA SER A 503 4.86 4.31 21.82
C SER A 503 4.66 5.72 21.29
N ALA A 504 5.69 6.58 21.34
CA ALA A 504 5.64 7.94 20.82
C ALA A 504 5.59 7.94 19.29
N GLU A 505 6.36 7.07 18.64
CA GLU A 505 6.38 6.89 17.20
C GLU A 505 4.98 6.47 16.67
N ALA A 506 4.34 5.53 17.34
CA ALA A 506 3.01 5.10 16.98
C ALA A 506 1.94 6.20 17.17
N HIS A 507 2.03 7.03 18.23
CA HIS A 507 1.15 8.19 18.42
C HIS A 507 1.41 9.28 17.37
N PHE A 508 2.66 9.50 17.03
CA PHE A 508 3.03 10.44 15.98
C PHE A 508 2.50 9.99 14.61
N GLY A 509 2.60 8.69 14.30
CA GLY A 509 1.99 8.09 13.11
C GLY A 509 0.48 8.34 13.04
N ALA A 510 -0.25 8.21 14.16
CA ALA A 510 -1.69 8.50 14.20
C ALA A 510 -1.99 9.99 13.93
N VAL A 511 -1.21 10.92 14.51
CA VAL A 511 -1.36 12.35 14.25
C VAL A 511 -1.03 12.68 12.79
N ARG A 512 0.06 12.10 12.26
CA ARG A 512 0.41 12.24 10.83
C ARG A 512 -0.74 11.77 9.92
N ASN A 513 -1.37 10.61 10.23
CA ASN A 513 -2.49 10.10 9.46
C ASN A 513 -3.67 11.09 9.46
N ALA A 514 -4.04 11.63 10.63
CA ALA A 514 -5.10 12.63 10.73
C ALA A 514 -4.78 13.91 9.93
N PHE A 515 -3.54 14.35 10.00
CA PHE A 515 -3.05 15.51 9.27
C PHE A 515 -3.11 15.29 7.74
N THR A 516 -2.56 14.16 7.26
CA THR A 516 -2.59 13.81 5.84
C THR A 516 -4.01 13.67 5.31
N ASP A 517 -4.89 12.99 6.06
CA ASP A 517 -6.29 12.85 5.69
C ASP A 517 -7.00 14.18 5.55
N LEU A 518 -6.76 15.13 6.48
CA LEU A 518 -7.34 16.47 6.39
C LEU A 518 -6.89 17.21 5.13
N LEU A 519 -5.59 17.17 4.80
CA LEU A 519 -5.09 17.81 3.57
C LEU A 519 -5.69 17.19 2.30
N GLU A 520 -5.76 15.87 2.23
CA GLU A 520 -6.35 15.19 1.07
C GLU A 520 -7.86 15.42 0.95
N MET A 521 -8.58 15.49 2.09
CA MET A 521 -10.00 15.87 2.12
C MET A 521 -10.22 17.29 1.62
N MET A 522 -9.38 18.25 2.07
CA MET A 522 -9.44 19.63 1.59
C MET A 522 -9.15 19.74 0.09
N ALA A 523 -8.24 18.91 -0.44
CA ALA A 523 -7.88 18.95 -1.85
C ALA A 523 -9.01 18.55 -2.81
N VAL A 524 -10.00 17.79 -2.34
CA VAL A 524 -11.14 17.33 -3.15
C VAL A 524 -12.47 17.97 -2.79
N ASP A 525 -12.53 18.73 -1.69
CA ASP A 525 -13.72 19.46 -1.31
C ASP A 525 -13.77 20.79 -2.06
N PRO A 526 -14.83 21.06 -2.84
CA PRO A 526 -14.90 22.26 -3.69
C PRO A 526 -15.00 23.59 -2.93
N GLN A 527 -15.25 23.54 -1.61
CA GLN A 527 -15.40 24.72 -0.76
C GLN A 527 -14.19 24.93 0.18
N ALA A 528 -13.34 23.91 0.32
CA ALA A 528 -12.17 23.98 1.17
C ALA A 528 -11.00 24.66 0.46
N GLU A 529 -10.32 25.55 1.19
CA GLU A 529 -9.13 26.25 0.72
C GLU A 529 -7.95 25.96 1.64
N HIS A 530 -6.79 25.69 1.05
CA HIS A 530 -5.55 25.47 1.81
C HIS A 530 -4.95 26.74 2.38
N HIS A 531 -5.38 27.91 1.89
CA HIS A 531 -4.93 29.22 2.31
C HIS A 531 -5.94 29.87 3.25
N LEU A 532 -5.47 30.25 4.43
CA LEU A 532 -6.26 30.93 5.45
C LEU A 532 -5.96 32.42 5.40
N MET A 533 -6.98 33.20 5.15
CA MET A 533 -6.94 34.68 5.08
C MET A 533 -8.07 35.27 5.94
N LYS A 534 -7.99 36.57 6.22
CA LYS A 534 -9.01 37.27 7.02
C LYS A 534 -10.41 37.10 6.45
N ASP A 535 -10.54 37.15 5.14
CA ASP A 535 -11.83 37.13 4.45
C ASP A 535 -12.49 35.73 4.39
N ASN A 536 -11.70 34.65 4.46
CA ASN A 536 -12.22 33.29 4.36
C ASN A 536 -12.17 32.47 5.66
N ALA A 537 -11.45 32.93 6.68
CA ALA A 537 -11.17 32.15 7.89
C ALA A 537 -12.44 31.65 8.61
N VAL A 538 -13.54 32.42 8.57
CA VAL A 538 -14.82 32.01 9.16
C VAL A 538 -15.46 30.86 8.39
N GLU A 539 -15.51 30.96 7.07
CA GLU A 539 -16.04 29.89 6.19
C GLU A 539 -15.18 28.64 6.27
N GLN A 540 -13.85 28.81 6.20
CA GLN A 540 -12.93 27.66 6.30
C GLN A 540 -13.01 26.99 7.67
N SER A 541 -13.22 27.73 8.76
CA SER A 541 -13.49 27.14 10.08
C SER A 541 -14.79 26.33 10.08
N ALA A 542 -15.84 26.81 9.42
CA ALA A 542 -17.13 26.11 9.32
C ALA A 542 -16.99 24.81 8.49
N ILE A 543 -16.26 24.82 7.40
CA ILE A 543 -16.00 23.63 6.57
C ILE A 543 -15.17 22.60 7.36
N LEU A 544 -14.07 23.02 7.97
CA LEU A 544 -13.19 22.15 8.74
C LEU A 544 -13.92 21.47 9.90
N PHE A 545 -14.61 22.24 10.74
CA PHE A 545 -15.25 21.72 11.94
C PHE A 545 -16.69 21.24 11.73
N GLY A 546 -17.41 21.74 10.71
CA GLY A 546 -18.77 21.33 10.41
C GLY A 546 -18.87 20.11 9.47
N LYS A 547 -17.82 19.82 8.69
CA LYS A 547 -17.85 18.79 7.66
C LYS A 547 -16.65 17.83 7.75
N LEU A 548 -15.41 18.32 7.63
CA LEU A 548 -14.25 17.46 7.46
C LEU A 548 -13.88 16.70 8.75
N LEU A 549 -13.72 17.38 9.86
CA LEU A 549 -13.41 16.75 11.16
C LEU A 549 -14.52 15.80 11.65
N PRO A 550 -15.82 16.10 11.53
CA PRO A 550 -16.88 15.14 11.82
C PRO A 550 -16.80 13.86 10.97
N LEU A 551 -16.51 13.99 9.68
CA LEU A 551 -16.34 12.84 8.78
C LEU A 551 -15.11 12.01 9.19
N LEU A 552 -13.98 12.65 9.49
CA LEU A 552 -12.77 12.01 10.00
C LEU A 552 -13.02 11.29 11.34
N ASN A 553 -13.76 11.89 12.25
CA ASN A 553 -14.10 11.32 13.57
C ASN A 553 -14.94 10.04 13.46
N GLN A 554 -15.81 9.95 12.47
CA GLN A 554 -16.76 8.85 12.31
C GLN A 554 -16.19 7.69 11.49
N THR A 555 -15.09 7.92 10.75
CA THR A 555 -14.53 6.93 9.86
C THR A 555 -13.54 6.03 10.62
N LYS A 556 -13.72 4.71 10.48
CA LYS A 556 -12.76 3.73 10.94
C LYS A 556 -11.54 3.75 9.99
N GLN A 557 -10.35 3.57 10.52
CA GLN A 557 -9.14 3.41 9.69
C GLN A 557 -9.33 2.25 8.71
N SER A 558 -8.85 2.42 7.47
CA SER A 558 -8.93 1.36 6.48
C SER A 558 -7.96 0.24 6.83
N ALA A 559 -8.37 -1.00 6.51
CA ALA A 559 -7.53 -2.17 6.73
C ALA A 559 -6.20 -2.13 5.93
N LEU A 560 -6.14 -1.36 4.83
CA LEU A 560 -4.91 -1.15 4.05
C LEU A 560 -3.85 -0.34 4.81
N ARG A 561 -4.25 0.58 5.69
CA ARG A 561 -3.32 1.32 6.56
C ARG A 561 -2.87 0.46 7.74
N GLU A 562 -3.73 -0.43 8.25
CA GLU A 562 -3.37 -1.37 9.31
C GLU A 562 -2.25 -2.34 8.87
N GLU A 563 -2.16 -2.68 7.57
CA GLU A 563 -1.10 -3.55 7.03
C GLU A 563 0.29 -2.86 7.00
N GLN A 564 0.37 -1.53 6.99
CA GLN A 564 1.63 -0.77 6.96
C GLN A 564 2.23 -0.54 8.35
N GLU A 565 1.45 -0.66 9.43
CA GLU A 565 1.87 -0.37 10.81
C GLU A 565 2.37 -1.60 11.59
N THR A 566 2.55 -2.76 10.94
CA THR A 566 2.65 -4.06 11.63
C THR A 566 4.06 -4.53 12.00
N GLU A 567 5.12 -3.75 11.82
CA GLU A 567 6.47 -4.19 12.17
C GLU A 567 7.01 -3.48 13.42
N SER A 568 6.88 -4.14 14.57
CA SER A 568 7.56 -3.76 15.81
C SER A 568 8.48 -4.92 16.22
N PRO A 569 9.78 -4.87 15.85
CA PRO A 569 10.72 -5.94 16.20
C PRO A 569 10.72 -6.26 17.70
N GLY A 570 10.86 -7.53 18.04
CA GLY A 570 10.89 -7.99 19.43
C GLY A 570 9.56 -7.94 20.18
N SER A 571 8.43 -7.68 19.51
CA SER A 571 7.12 -7.56 20.13
C SER A 571 6.20 -8.73 19.79
N LEU A 572 5.37 -9.14 20.76
CA LEU A 572 4.30 -10.12 20.58
C LEU A 572 3.22 -9.57 19.65
N SER A 573 2.87 -10.31 18.60
CA SER A 573 1.79 -9.95 17.69
C SER A 573 0.41 -10.29 18.26
N LEU A 574 -0.46 -9.28 18.41
CA LEU A 574 -1.87 -9.46 18.75
C LEU A 574 -2.73 -8.97 17.59
N PHE A 575 -3.13 -9.87 16.68
CA PHE A 575 -3.72 -9.55 15.40
C PHE A 575 -5.11 -10.16 15.20
N THR A 576 -5.86 -9.62 14.24
CA THR A 576 -6.98 -10.37 13.70
C THR A 576 -6.45 -11.51 12.81
N ILE A 577 -7.25 -12.56 12.67
CA ILE A 577 -6.86 -13.70 11.81
C ILE A 577 -6.62 -13.24 10.36
N HIS A 578 -7.39 -12.25 9.87
CA HIS A 578 -7.18 -11.70 8.52
C HIS A 578 -5.80 -11.07 8.34
N GLN A 579 -5.30 -10.37 9.36
CA GLN A 579 -3.97 -9.74 9.34
C GLN A 579 -2.82 -10.75 9.42
N SER A 580 -3.09 -11.95 9.94
CA SER A 580 -2.08 -13.02 10.00
C SER A 580 -1.89 -13.77 8.67
N LYS A 581 -2.70 -13.49 7.65
CA LYS A 581 -2.56 -14.14 6.34
C LYS A 581 -1.19 -13.81 5.72
N GLY A 582 -0.49 -14.83 5.25
CA GLY A 582 0.89 -14.70 4.75
C GLY A 582 1.96 -14.76 5.83
N LEU A 583 1.62 -14.54 7.11
CA LEU A 583 2.54 -14.62 8.24
C LEU A 583 2.59 -16.04 8.81
N GLU A 584 3.62 -16.32 9.64
CA GLU A 584 3.81 -17.60 10.32
C GLU A 584 4.58 -17.39 11.63
N TYR A 585 4.23 -18.15 12.65
CA TYR A 585 4.78 -18.01 14.00
C TYR A 585 5.15 -19.38 14.57
N SER A 586 6.15 -19.44 15.41
CA SER A 586 6.47 -20.68 16.15
C SER A 586 5.31 -21.09 17.03
N THR A 587 4.75 -20.14 17.78
CA THR A 587 3.60 -20.36 18.68
C THR A 587 2.43 -19.45 18.34
N VAL A 588 1.24 -20.03 18.23
CA VAL A 588 -0.01 -19.29 18.03
C VAL A 588 -0.99 -19.58 19.15
N PHE A 589 -1.44 -18.53 19.81
CA PHE A 589 -2.61 -18.54 20.69
C PHE A 589 -3.84 -18.16 19.84
N LEU A 590 -4.68 -19.13 19.54
CA LEU A 590 -5.89 -18.93 18.76
C LEU A 590 -7.09 -18.73 19.69
N VAL A 591 -7.61 -17.51 19.75
CA VAL A 591 -8.74 -17.19 20.61
C VAL A 591 -10.06 -17.58 19.92
N GLU A 592 -10.75 -18.58 20.51
CA GLU A 592 -12.07 -18.97 20.05
C GLU A 592 -13.05 -17.79 20.12
N SER A 593 -13.78 -17.61 19.06
CA SER A 593 -14.90 -16.67 19.00
C SER A 593 -16.10 -17.35 18.34
N ALA A 594 -17.27 -17.17 18.93
CA ALA A 594 -18.50 -17.62 18.29
C ALA A 594 -18.65 -16.92 16.92
N PRO A 595 -19.13 -17.65 15.88
CA PRO A 595 -19.48 -17.01 14.63
C PRO A 595 -20.45 -15.86 14.89
N ARG A 596 -20.10 -14.65 14.45
CA ARG A 596 -21.06 -13.54 14.53
C ARG A 596 -22.16 -13.80 13.50
N PRO A 597 -23.43 -13.65 13.88
CA PRO A 597 -24.50 -13.68 12.90
C PRO A 597 -24.19 -12.61 11.86
N ALA A 598 -24.39 -12.96 10.59
CA ALA A 598 -24.20 -12.08 9.47
C ALA A 598 -24.75 -10.69 9.78
N PHE A 599 -24.04 -9.66 9.39
CA PHE A 599 -24.59 -8.32 9.32
C PHE A 599 -25.89 -8.42 8.50
N SER A 600 -27.02 -8.32 9.16
CA SER A 600 -28.30 -8.25 8.49
C SER A 600 -28.25 -6.98 7.63
N SER A 601 -27.98 -7.14 6.36
CA SER A 601 -27.97 -6.06 5.39
C SER A 601 -29.41 -5.58 5.22
N ARG A 602 -29.86 -4.66 6.07
CA ARG A 602 -31.16 -3.99 5.94
C ARG A 602 -31.19 -2.97 4.78
N ASN A 603 -30.08 -2.83 4.05
CA ASN A 603 -29.90 -1.80 3.04
C ASN A 603 -30.12 -2.34 1.62
N GLY A 604 -30.66 -1.53 0.72
CA GLY A 604 -30.96 -1.87 -0.68
C GLY A 604 -29.80 -2.47 -1.48
N ILE A 605 -28.54 -2.23 -1.06
CA ILE A 605 -27.35 -2.86 -1.61
C ILE A 605 -27.44 -4.39 -1.57
N SER A 606 -28.03 -4.97 -0.52
CA SER A 606 -28.23 -6.42 -0.43
C SER A 606 -29.24 -6.97 -1.44
N ARG A 607 -30.13 -6.13 -1.98
CA ARG A 607 -31.02 -6.52 -3.08
C ARG A 607 -30.28 -6.53 -4.42
N LEU A 608 -29.40 -5.56 -4.64
CA LEU A 608 -28.53 -5.50 -5.83
C LEU A 608 -27.54 -6.68 -5.86
N THR A 609 -26.97 -7.04 -4.71
CA THR A 609 -25.99 -8.14 -4.59
C THR A 609 -26.61 -9.53 -4.56
N ARG A 610 -27.92 -9.66 -4.33
CA ARG A 610 -28.67 -10.92 -4.36
C ARG A 610 -29.25 -11.27 -5.73
N SER A 611 -29.01 -10.47 -6.75
CA SER A 611 -29.47 -10.80 -8.10
C SER A 611 -28.81 -12.10 -8.58
N PRO A 612 -29.58 -13.09 -9.08
CA PRO A 612 -29.03 -14.34 -9.62
C PRO A 612 -28.08 -14.14 -10.80
N ALA A 613 -28.15 -12.96 -11.45
CA ALA A 613 -27.22 -12.58 -12.53
C ALA A 613 -25.79 -12.31 -12.05
N LEU A 614 -25.53 -12.33 -10.74
CA LEU A 614 -24.29 -11.88 -10.10
C LEU A 614 -23.54 -13.04 -9.41
N GLY A 615 -23.97 -14.26 -9.67
CA GLY A 615 -23.12 -15.44 -9.67
C GLY A 615 -22.48 -15.90 -8.37
N GLU A 616 -23.01 -15.65 -7.16
CA GLU A 616 -22.65 -16.47 -6.01
C GLU A 616 -23.58 -17.71 -5.96
N PRO A 617 -23.09 -18.92 -6.23
CA PRO A 617 -23.89 -20.13 -6.26
C PRO A 617 -24.34 -20.60 -4.87
N LEU A 618 -23.85 -19.95 -3.79
CA LEU A 618 -24.10 -20.35 -2.41
C LEU A 618 -25.14 -19.45 -1.72
N ALA A 619 -26.06 -20.06 -0.98
CA ALA A 619 -26.92 -19.31 -0.07
C ALA A 619 -26.06 -18.53 0.94
N ALA A 620 -26.41 -17.28 1.23
CA ALA A 620 -25.62 -16.36 2.04
C ALA A 620 -25.16 -16.95 3.39
N GLY A 621 -26.02 -17.73 4.05
CA GLY A 621 -25.68 -18.39 5.31
C GLY A 621 -24.60 -19.47 5.20
N ILE A 622 -24.56 -20.21 4.08
CA ILE A 622 -23.53 -21.23 3.82
C ILE A 622 -22.20 -20.55 3.48
N ALA A 623 -22.24 -19.50 2.67
CA ALA A 623 -21.05 -18.72 2.33
C ALA A 623 -20.37 -18.14 3.58
N GLU A 624 -21.14 -17.64 4.53
CA GLU A 624 -20.63 -17.11 5.81
C GLU A 624 -20.03 -18.18 6.71
N GLN A 625 -20.66 -19.36 6.76
CA GLN A 625 -20.11 -20.51 7.50
C GLN A 625 -18.81 -20.98 6.88
N MET A 626 -18.71 -21.01 5.53
CA MET A 626 -17.48 -21.33 4.83
C MET A 626 -16.38 -20.30 5.10
N ASP A 627 -16.70 -18.99 5.10
CA ASP A 627 -15.73 -17.95 5.44
C ASP A 627 -15.18 -18.16 6.86
N HIS A 628 -16.07 -18.50 7.80
CA HIS A 628 -15.63 -18.78 9.18
C HIS A 628 -14.73 -20.03 9.26
N ALA A 629 -15.11 -21.11 8.59
CA ALA A 629 -14.30 -22.33 8.55
C ALA A 629 -12.91 -22.09 7.95
N ARG A 630 -12.84 -21.35 6.80
CA ARG A 630 -11.59 -20.95 6.16
C ARG A 630 -10.72 -20.06 7.06
N LEU A 631 -11.37 -19.15 7.78
CA LEU A 631 -10.69 -18.27 8.72
C LEU A 631 -10.02 -19.06 9.83
N MET A 632 -10.73 -20.01 10.46
CA MET A 632 -10.20 -20.86 11.53
C MET A 632 -9.12 -21.83 11.03
N TYR A 633 -9.28 -22.38 9.82
CA TYR A 633 -8.26 -23.19 9.17
C TYR A 633 -6.98 -22.39 8.93
N THR A 634 -7.11 -21.17 8.37
CA THR A 634 -5.97 -20.28 8.15
C THR A 634 -5.27 -19.95 9.45
N ALA A 635 -6.00 -19.63 10.53
CA ALA A 635 -5.41 -19.29 11.83
C ALA A 635 -4.60 -20.44 12.42
N ARG A 636 -5.15 -21.67 12.41
CA ARG A 636 -4.46 -22.86 12.92
C ARG A 636 -3.16 -23.12 12.16
N THR A 637 -3.18 -22.96 10.85
CA THR A 637 -2.03 -23.22 9.98
C THR A 637 -0.99 -22.10 9.97
N ARG A 638 -1.15 -21.07 10.81
CA ARG A 638 -0.07 -20.07 11.08
C ARG A 638 0.96 -20.61 12.05
N ALA A 639 0.59 -21.57 12.91
CA ALA A 639 1.50 -22.17 13.87
C ALA A 639 2.48 -23.14 13.19
N LYS A 640 3.75 -23.07 13.61
CA LYS A 640 4.81 -24.01 13.19
C LYS A 640 4.92 -25.15 14.16
N ALA A 641 5.19 -24.86 15.43
CA ALA A 641 5.51 -25.83 16.48
C ALA A 641 4.40 -25.99 17.53
N LEU A 642 3.71 -24.91 17.90
CA LEU A 642 2.74 -24.93 19.00
C LEU A 642 1.49 -24.13 18.64
N LEU A 643 0.35 -24.79 18.71
CA LEU A 643 -0.98 -24.20 18.62
C LEU A 643 -1.68 -24.31 19.97
N ILE A 644 -2.11 -23.18 20.53
CA ILE A 644 -2.88 -23.12 21.77
C ILE A 644 -4.26 -22.58 21.43
N GLU A 645 -5.28 -23.43 21.44
CA GLU A 645 -6.67 -22.99 21.31
C GLU A 645 -7.13 -22.48 22.67
N THR A 646 -7.60 -21.22 22.72
CA THR A 646 -7.83 -20.53 23.99
C THR A 646 -9.06 -19.65 23.94
N GLY A 647 -9.59 -19.25 25.11
CA GLY A 647 -10.73 -18.36 25.19
C GLY A 647 -11.47 -18.42 26.53
N VAL A 648 -12.57 -17.66 26.61
CA VAL A 648 -13.42 -17.61 27.79
C VAL A 648 -14.72 -18.38 27.52
N ARG A 649 -15.01 -19.40 28.32
CA ARG A 649 -16.22 -20.24 28.27
C ARG A 649 -17.09 -19.97 29.48
N TYR A 650 -17.91 -18.94 29.43
CA TYR A 650 -18.78 -18.54 30.56
C TYR A 650 -19.74 -19.67 30.96
N GLY A 651 -19.92 -19.86 32.29
CA GLY A 651 -20.92 -20.77 32.89
C GLY A 651 -20.52 -22.25 32.91
N ARG A 652 -19.28 -22.60 32.65
CA ARG A 652 -18.72 -23.93 32.82
C ARG A 652 -17.66 -23.88 33.91
N ASP A 653 -18.06 -24.16 35.16
CA ASP A 653 -17.12 -24.42 36.28
C ASP A 653 -16.54 -25.82 36.11
N ASP A 654 -15.57 -25.99 35.23
CA ASP A 654 -14.78 -27.20 35.12
C ASP A 654 -13.38 -26.94 35.71
N PRO A 655 -13.08 -27.46 36.93
CA PRO A 655 -11.77 -27.28 37.54
C PRO A 655 -10.62 -27.85 36.72
N ALA A 656 -10.89 -28.80 35.82
CA ALA A 656 -9.89 -29.38 34.92
C ALA A 656 -9.47 -28.41 33.80
N LEU A 657 -10.33 -27.45 33.44
CA LEU A 657 -10.03 -26.41 32.46
C LEU A 657 -9.06 -25.35 33.01
N SER A 658 -9.00 -25.20 34.36
CA SER A 658 -8.16 -24.17 35.00
C SER A 658 -6.75 -24.65 35.40
N ALA A 659 -6.46 -25.95 35.31
CA ALA A 659 -5.27 -26.55 35.89
C ALA A 659 -4.13 -26.87 34.91
N LYS A 660 -4.38 -26.79 33.58
CA LYS A 660 -3.35 -27.15 32.60
C LYS A 660 -2.35 -26.00 32.39
N THR A 661 -1.08 -26.28 32.64
CA THR A 661 0.05 -25.41 32.27
C THR A 661 0.44 -25.71 30.85
N VAL A 662 0.71 -24.66 30.05
CA VAL A 662 1.22 -24.83 28.70
C VAL A 662 2.61 -25.46 28.75
N GLN A 663 2.82 -26.51 27.97
CA GLN A 663 4.12 -27.18 27.84
C GLN A 663 4.80 -26.68 26.57
N SER A 664 6.11 -26.42 26.63
CA SER A 664 6.90 -26.08 25.47
C SER A 664 7.01 -27.25 24.50
N CYS A 665 7.02 -26.95 23.21
CA CYS A 665 7.43 -27.85 22.17
C CYS A 665 8.81 -27.46 21.63
N VAL A 666 9.51 -28.39 20.98
CA VAL A 666 10.79 -28.12 20.35
C VAL A 666 10.62 -26.99 19.34
N PHE A 667 11.38 -25.91 19.52
CA PHE A 667 11.35 -24.78 18.62
C PHE A 667 12.26 -25.02 17.42
N PHE A 668 11.72 -24.84 16.23
CA PHE A 668 12.53 -24.63 15.04
C PHE A 668 12.72 -23.12 14.91
N PRO A 669 13.95 -22.61 15.06
CA PRO A 669 14.19 -21.22 14.71
C PRO A 669 13.75 -21.01 13.27
N ALA A 670 12.86 -20.04 13.05
CA ALA A 670 12.60 -19.58 11.70
C ALA A 670 13.94 -19.08 11.16
N ASP A 671 14.32 -19.49 9.95
CA ASP A 671 15.36 -18.76 9.23
C ASP A 671 14.83 -17.34 9.10
N PRO A 672 15.37 -16.36 9.82
CA PRO A 672 14.85 -15.01 9.75
C PRO A 672 15.10 -14.53 8.32
N VAL A 673 14.03 -14.35 7.57
CA VAL A 673 14.12 -13.55 6.35
C VAL A 673 14.19 -12.12 6.87
N PRO A 674 15.36 -11.46 6.77
CA PRO A 674 15.49 -10.11 7.26
C PRO A 674 14.47 -9.22 6.53
N PRO A 675 13.85 -8.26 7.22
CA PRO A 675 12.91 -7.35 6.60
C PRO A 675 13.60 -6.67 5.41
N SER A 676 12.94 -6.68 4.27
CA SER A 676 13.43 -6.04 3.06
C SER A 676 12.74 -4.70 2.92
N HIS A 677 13.52 -3.61 2.82
CA HIS A 677 13.02 -2.27 2.56
C HIS A 677 13.37 -1.82 1.14
N ARG A 678 12.68 -0.78 0.65
CA ARG A 678 12.93 -0.17 -0.65
C ARG A 678 13.61 1.18 -0.46
N TYR A 679 14.64 1.43 -1.25
CA TYR A 679 15.39 2.68 -1.22
C TYR A 679 15.58 3.24 -2.62
N ALA A 680 15.17 4.49 -2.81
CA ALA A 680 15.46 5.27 -4.00
C ALA A 680 16.56 6.31 -3.68
N PHE A 681 17.34 6.69 -4.68
CA PHE A 681 18.48 7.57 -4.43
C PHE A 681 18.06 8.93 -3.89
N THR A 682 17.20 9.65 -4.62
CA THR A 682 16.87 11.04 -4.30
C THR A 682 16.05 11.17 -3.02
N SER A 683 15.03 10.32 -2.88
CA SER A 683 14.09 10.40 -1.76
C SER A 683 14.64 9.83 -0.46
N ASP A 684 15.53 8.85 -0.54
CA ASP A 684 16.01 8.14 0.64
C ASP A 684 17.48 8.43 0.90
N ILE A 685 18.38 7.99 0.02
CA ILE A 685 19.82 8.10 0.25
C ILE A 685 20.30 9.55 0.33
N ALA A 686 19.99 10.35 -0.69
CA ALA A 686 20.38 11.75 -0.73
C ALA A 686 19.69 12.60 0.35
N CYS A 687 18.42 12.30 0.65
CA CYS A 687 17.68 12.95 1.71
C CYS A 687 18.31 12.69 3.10
N TYR A 688 18.64 11.42 3.39
CA TYR A 688 19.28 11.03 4.65
C TYR A 688 20.67 11.66 4.78
N ARG A 689 21.52 11.58 3.75
CA ARG A 689 22.86 12.20 3.74
C ARG A 689 22.82 13.69 3.95
N ARG A 690 21.77 14.36 3.44
CA ARG A 690 21.57 15.80 3.64
C ARG A 690 21.19 16.11 5.08
N CYS A 691 20.24 15.40 5.64
CA CYS A 691 19.79 15.55 7.02
C CYS A 691 19.01 14.31 7.50
N PRO A 692 19.57 13.50 8.44
CA PRO A 692 18.87 12.33 8.98
C PRO A 692 17.51 12.67 9.61
N ARG A 693 17.36 13.81 10.29
CA ARG A 693 16.05 14.25 10.85
C ARG A 693 15.04 14.60 9.77
N GLN A 694 15.47 15.24 8.68
CA GLN A 694 14.60 15.52 7.54
C GLN A 694 14.09 14.21 6.91
N TYR A 695 14.98 13.22 6.72
CA TYR A 695 14.60 11.91 6.26
C TYR A 695 13.57 11.25 7.20
N TYR A 696 13.82 11.31 8.53
CA TYR A 696 12.87 10.77 9.51
C TYR A 696 11.47 11.35 9.33
N PHE A 697 11.34 12.67 9.27
CA PHE A 697 10.04 13.31 9.11
C PHE A 697 9.37 13.02 7.77
N LEU A 698 10.11 13.12 6.68
CA LEU A 698 9.53 13.02 5.33
C LEU A 698 9.35 11.60 4.86
N ARG A 699 10.26 10.69 5.20
CA ARG A 699 10.27 9.32 4.67
C ARG A 699 9.78 8.30 5.68
N LYS A 700 10.39 8.25 6.86
CA LYS A 700 9.98 7.29 7.89
C LYS A 700 8.60 7.64 8.44
N MET A 701 8.37 8.87 8.85
CA MET A 701 7.08 9.33 9.36
C MET A 701 6.10 9.74 8.25
N GLY A 702 6.56 10.03 7.05
CA GLY A 702 5.72 10.38 5.91
C GLY A 702 4.89 11.65 6.11
N LEU A 703 5.45 12.67 6.76
CA LEU A 703 4.78 13.97 6.90
C LEU A 703 4.59 14.62 5.52
N PRO A 704 3.41 15.20 5.24
CA PRO A 704 3.15 15.83 3.96
C PRO A 704 4.04 17.07 3.78
N THR A 705 4.42 17.37 2.55
CA THR A 705 5.17 18.59 2.20
C THR A 705 4.28 19.61 1.53
N LYS A 706 4.66 20.88 1.61
CA LYS A 706 3.98 21.92 0.86
C LYS A 706 4.09 21.66 -0.64
N PRO A 707 3.01 21.89 -1.40
CA PRO A 707 3.12 22.00 -2.84
C PRO A 707 4.20 23.03 -3.21
N SER A 708 5.11 22.66 -4.09
CA SER A 708 6.16 23.54 -4.55
C SER A 708 5.96 23.85 -6.02
N ARG A 709 5.71 25.11 -6.35
CA ARG A 709 5.59 25.57 -7.76
C ARG A 709 6.82 25.18 -8.58
N ALA A 710 8.01 25.22 -7.97
CA ALA A 710 9.24 24.81 -8.63
C ALA A 710 9.25 23.30 -8.92
N ALA A 711 8.80 22.47 -7.95
CA ALA A 711 8.68 21.02 -8.15
C ALA A 711 7.60 20.70 -9.21
N ASP A 712 6.45 21.37 -9.17
CA ASP A 712 5.39 21.22 -10.15
C ASP A 712 5.87 21.56 -11.57
N ARG A 713 6.67 22.63 -11.74
CA ARG A 713 7.29 22.97 -13.03
C ARG A 713 8.24 21.86 -13.51
N GLY A 714 9.08 21.35 -12.61
CA GLY A 714 9.96 20.23 -12.91
C GLY A 714 9.18 19.02 -13.40
N THR A 715 8.21 18.60 -12.62
CA THR A 715 7.31 17.48 -12.96
C THR A 715 6.60 17.71 -14.30
N PHE A 716 6.15 18.92 -14.56
CA PHE A 716 5.48 19.28 -15.81
C PHE A 716 6.39 19.07 -17.03
N VAL A 717 7.63 19.56 -16.98
CA VAL A 717 8.58 19.38 -18.08
C VAL A 717 8.93 17.89 -18.27
N HIS A 718 9.22 17.18 -17.18
CA HIS A 718 9.51 15.73 -17.21
C HIS A 718 8.36 14.94 -17.84
N GLU A 719 7.10 15.21 -17.47
CA GLU A 719 5.95 14.51 -18.03
C GLU A 719 5.76 14.82 -19.54
N CYS A 720 6.04 16.04 -19.97
CA CYS A 720 6.05 16.38 -21.38
C CYS A 720 7.13 15.61 -22.15
N LEU A 721 8.35 15.52 -21.60
CA LEU A 721 9.47 14.80 -22.21
C LEU A 721 9.21 13.29 -22.22
N ALA A 722 8.65 12.75 -21.16
CA ALA A 722 8.25 11.34 -21.09
C ALA A 722 7.30 10.97 -22.23
N ARG A 723 6.27 11.81 -22.47
CA ARG A 723 5.33 11.62 -23.59
C ARG A 723 6.00 11.77 -24.95
N TYR A 724 6.86 12.76 -25.09
CA TYR A 724 7.63 12.99 -26.30
C TYR A 724 8.46 11.76 -26.68
N TYR A 725 9.23 11.19 -25.74
CA TYR A 725 10.07 10.04 -26.04
C TYR A 725 9.28 8.72 -26.12
N ARG A 726 8.18 8.57 -25.40
CA ARG A 726 7.25 7.44 -25.60
C ARG A 726 6.63 7.46 -27.00
N PHE A 727 6.30 8.64 -27.53
CA PHE A 727 5.84 8.77 -28.90
C PHE A 727 6.92 8.30 -29.89
N MET A 728 8.16 8.73 -29.71
CA MET A 728 9.28 8.31 -30.58
C MET A 728 9.51 6.80 -30.52
N LEU A 729 9.40 6.19 -29.34
CA LEU A 729 9.50 4.73 -29.16
C LEU A 729 8.36 3.98 -29.86
N ALA A 730 7.13 4.48 -29.73
CA ALA A 730 5.94 3.82 -30.27
C ALA A 730 5.86 3.90 -31.81
N TYR A 731 6.22 5.06 -32.38
CA TYR A 731 6.04 5.33 -33.82
C TYR A 731 7.34 5.32 -34.62
N GLY A 732 8.51 5.22 -34.01
CA GLY A 732 9.81 5.21 -34.66
C GLY A 732 10.14 6.52 -35.40
N LYS A 733 9.41 7.60 -35.12
CA LYS A 733 9.54 8.92 -35.76
C LYS A 733 9.41 10.04 -34.74
N LYS A 734 9.92 11.21 -35.09
CA LYS A 734 9.78 12.44 -34.33
C LYS A 734 8.35 12.98 -34.43
N PRO A 735 7.72 13.46 -33.32
CA PRO A 735 6.45 14.15 -33.40
C PRO A 735 6.57 15.49 -34.17
N THR A 736 5.48 15.98 -34.74
CA THR A 736 5.41 17.33 -35.34
C THR A 736 5.30 18.41 -34.26
N ASP A 737 5.56 19.69 -34.65
CA ASP A 737 5.39 20.82 -33.73
C ASP A 737 3.96 20.88 -33.14
N GLU A 738 2.93 20.57 -33.93
CA GLU A 738 1.53 20.55 -33.50
C GLU A 738 1.27 19.42 -32.48
N GLU A 739 1.82 18.23 -32.70
CA GLU A 739 1.73 17.12 -31.78
C GLU A 739 2.44 17.45 -30.45
N VAL A 740 3.63 18.08 -30.48
CA VAL A 740 4.34 18.55 -29.30
C VAL A 740 3.51 19.57 -28.51
N LEU A 741 2.92 20.56 -29.20
CA LEU A 741 2.07 21.57 -28.57
C LEU A 741 0.85 20.95 -27.90
N SER A 742 0.23 19.99 -28.60
CA SER A 742 -0.91 19.24 -28.06
C SER A 742 -0.52 18.45 -26.80
N MET A 743 0.66 17.80 -26.80
CA MET A 743 1.17 17.08 -25.61
C MET A 743 1.37 18.02 -24.42
N VAL A 744 2.01 19.18 -24.64
CA VAL A 744 2.24 20.18 -23.58
C VAL A 744 0.93 20.69 -22.99
N GLN A 745 -0.06 21.00 -23.85
CA GLN A 745 -1.36 21.46 -23.39
C GLN A 745 -2.10 20.38 -22.58
N LEU A 746 -2.08 19.15 -23.06
CA LEU A 746 -2.71 18.01 -22.39
C LEU A 746 -2.12 17.78 -20.98
N VAL A 747 -0.79 17.84 -20.85
CA VAL A 747 -0.10 17.68 -19.57
C VAL A 747 -0.48 18.81 -18.61
N ARG A 748 -0.46 20.05 -19.09
CA ARG A 748 -0.84 21.21 -18.29
C ARG A 748 -2.27 21.07 -17.76
N ASP A 749 -3.21 20.79 -18.63
CA ASP A 749 -4.63 20.69 -18.26
C ASP A 749 -4.89 19.55 -17.28
N GLY A 750 -4.16 18.44 -17.42
CA GLY A 750 -4.21 17.32 -16.48
C GLY A 750 -3.70 17.71 -15.08
N MET A 751 -2.53 18.33 -15.02
CA MET A 751 -1.91 18.74 -13.75
C MET A 751 -2.72 19.83 -13.04
N VAL A 752 -3.25 20.82 -13.78
CA VAL A 752 -4.12 21.86 -13.20
C VAL A 752 -5.39 21.24 -12.62
N ARG A 753 -6.03 20.31 -13.33
CA ARG A 753 -7.20 19.58 -12.80
C ARG A 753 -6.87 18.77 -11.55
N ALA A 754 -5.65 18.25 -11.45
CA ALA A 754 -5.17 17.53 -10.27
C ALA A 754 -4.74 18.47 -9.11
N GLY A 755 -5.00 19.80 -9.23
CA GLY A 755 -4.71 20.77 -8.19
C GLY A 755 -3.24 21.22 -8.11
N SER A 756 -2.50 21.16 -9.23
CA SER A 756 -1.15 21.75 -9.30
C SER A 756 -1.21 23.29 -9.30
N ALA A 757 -0.22 23.92 -8.66
CA ALA A 757 -0.07 25.37 -8.57
C ALA A 757 0.53 26.03 -9.85
N LEU A 758 0.48 25.33 -10.98
CA LEU A 758 1.00 25.83 -12.27
C LEU A 758 0.23 27.06 -12.77
N THR A 759 0.97 28.09 -13.13
CA THR A 759 0.43 29.29 -13.76
C THR A 759 0.49 29.22 -15.29
N GLU A 760 -0.10 30.18 -15.99
CA GLU A 760 0.06 30.31 -17.45
C GLU A 760 1.50 30.56 -17.87
N GLU A 761 2.25 31.29 -17.04
CA GLU A 761 3.66 31.58 -17.29
C GLU A 761 4.51 30.31 -17.20
N ASP A 762 4.23 29.44 -16.21
CA ASP A 762 4.89 28.13 -16.11
C ASP A 762 4.62 27.26 -17.35
N GLY A 763 3.38 27.33 -17.88
CA GLY A 763 3.01 26.66 -19.11
C GLY A 763 3.77 27.17 -20.32
N LYS A 764 4.00 28.49 -20.42
CA LYS A 764 4.81 29.10 -21.48
C LYS A 764 6.28 28.68 -21.39
N HIS A 765 6.87 28.72 -20.20
CA HIS A 765 8.26 28.31 -19.97
C HIS A 765 8.49 26.83 -20.33
N ALA A 766 7.65 25.93 -19.84
CA ALA A 766 7.77 24.51 -20.15
C ALA A 766 7.60 24.24 -21.67
N LYS A 767 6.65 24.93 -22.32
CA LYS A 767 6.48 24.88 -23.77
C LYS A 767 7.76 25.28 -24.50
N GLU A 768 8.39 26.38 -24.09
CA GLU A 768 9.64 26.86 -24.69
C GLU A 768 10.78 25.85 -24.52
N GLN A 769 10.92 25.25 -23.32
CA GLN A 769 11.94 24.23 -23.04
C GLN A 769 11.73 22.97 -23.91
N VAL A 770 10.51 22.44 -23.96
CA VAL A 770 10.20 21.24 -24.76
C VAL A 770 10.37 21.50 -26.25
N LEU A 771 9.95 22.67 -26.77
CA LEU A 771 10.17 23.04 -28.15
C LEU A 771 11.64 23.28 -28.51
N ALA A 772 12.43 23.83 -27.59
CA ALA A 772 13.87 23.98 -27.78
C ALA A 772 14.55 22.61 -27.90
N LEU A 773 14.23 21.66 -27.02
CA LEU A 773 14.72 20.28 -27.11
C LEU A 773 14.24 19.61 -28.42
N HIS A 774 12.97 19.80 -28.79
CA HIS A 774 12.42 19.25 -30.01
C HIS A 774 13.18 19.75 -31.27
N ARG A 775 13.56 21.02 -31.30
CA ARG A 775 14.33 21.61 -32.41
C ARG A 775 15.80 21.18 -32.41
N ALA A 776 16.40 21.07 -31.22
CA ALA A 776 17.79 20.61 -31.05
C ALA A 776 17.99 19.16 -31.47
N GLU A 777 16.95 18.33 -31.38
CA GLU A 777 16.94 16.93 -31.78
C GLU A 777 18.14 16.11 -31.24
N PRO A 778 18.41 16.13 -29.93
CA PRO A 778 19.64 15.58 -29.39
C PRO A 778 19.74 14.05 -29.50
N PHE A 779 18.61 13.37 -29.67
CA PHE A 779 18.53 11.92 -29.71
C PHE A 779 17.64 11.43 -30.84
N LEU A 780 18.18 10.54 -31.67
CA LEU A 780 17.44 9.96 -32.81
C LEU A 780 16.52 8.82 -32.32
N PRO A 781 15.36 8.57 -32.92
CA PRO A 781 14.45 7.50 -32.53
C PRO A 781 15.10 6.11 -32.45
N LYS A 782 16.06 5.83 -33.32
CA LYS A 782 16.78 4.53 -33.36
C LYS A 782 17.73 4.32 -32.17
N GLN A 783 18.14 5.38 -31.49
CA GLN A 783 19.03 5.31 -30.33
C GLN A 783 18.27 5.07 -29.04
N ILE A 784 16.98 5.42 -29.01
CA ILE A 784 16.15 5.35 -27.80
C ILE A 784 15.70 3.91 -27.59
N THR A 785 15.99 3.38 -26.42
CA THR A 785 15.65 2.00 -26.01
C THR A 785 14.67 1.94 -24.85
N GLY A 786 14.54 3.03 -24.07
CA GLY A 786 13.58 3.13 -22.99
C GLY A 786 13.33 4.58 -22.56
N SER A 787 12.12 4.86 -22.08
CA SER A 787 11.74 6.16 -21.50
C SER A 787 10.97 5.90 -20.21
N GLU A 788 11.29 6.61 -19.12
CA GLU A 788 10.69 6.43 -17.79
C GLU A 788 10.81 4.98 -17.33
N GLN A 789 11.98 4.39 -17.56
CA GLN A 789 12.24 2.98 -17.28
C GLN A 789 12.46 2.77 -15.78
N GLU A 790 11.59 1.98 -15.16
CA GLU A 790 11.82 1.50 -13.79
C GLU A 790 12.92 0.45 -13.79
N VAL A 791 13.86 0.61 -12.87
CA VAL A 791 15.00 -0.29 -12.68
C VAL A 791 15.18 -0.58 -11.20
N HIS A 792 15.55 -1.81 -10.87
CA HIS A 792 15.80 -2.18 -9.50
C HIS A 792 16.88 -3.25 -9.39
N THR A 793 17.55 -3.30 -8.26
CA THR A 793 18.49 -4.35 -7.89
C THR A 793 18.39 -4.64 -6.40
N VAL A 794 18.97 -5.76 -5.98
CA VAL A 794 18.99 -6.15 -4.57
C VAL A 794 20.40 -5.96 -4.02
N LEU A 795 20.52 -5.17 -2.95
CA LEU A 795 21.74 -5.01 -2.16
C LEU A 795 21.50 -5.69 -0.80
N ASP A 796 22.22 -6.74 -0.50
CA ASP A 796 22.01 -7.66 0.62
C ASP A 796 20.58 -8.27 0.61
N HIS A 797 19.64 -7.63 1.27
CA HIS A 797 18.23 -8.02 1.34
C HIS A 797 17.28 -6.85 1.06
N HIS A 798 17.82 -5.66 0.80
CA HIS A 798 17.06 -4.47 0.47
C HIS A 798 16.93 -4.27 -1.03
N LEU A 799 15.81 -3.70 -1.45
CA LEU A 799 15.55 -3.37 -2.83
C LEU A 799 15.99 -1.92 -3.10
N LEU A 800 16.97 -1.75 -3.96
CA LEU A 800 17.30 -0.44 -4.52
C LEU A 800 16.50 -0.24 -5.79
N GLU A 801 15.82 0.90 -5.91
CA GLU A 801 14.97 1.19 -7.05
C GLU A 801 15.24 2.59 -7.63
N GLY A 802 14.95 2.73 -8.93
CA GLY A 802 15.09 3.99 -9.63
C GLY A 802 14.23 4.04 -10.87
N LYS A 803 13.99 5.24 -11.36
CA LYS A 803 13.28 5.49 -12.60
C LYS A 803 14.16 6.37 -13.48
N ILE A 804 14.55 5.84 -14.64
CA ILE A 804 15.48 6.49 -15.57
C ILE A 804 14.66 7.23 -16.63
N ASP A 805 14.92 8.52 -16.81
CA ASP A 805 14.17 9.36 -17.75
C ASP A 805 14.30 8.86 -19.19
N LEU A 806 15.54 8.56 -19.63
CA LEU A 806 15.80 8.06 -20.97
C LEU A 806 16.99 7.10 -21.03
N LEU A 807 16.78 5.97 -21.72
CA LEU A 807 17.83 5.01 -22.05
C LEU A 807 18.15 5.02 -23.54
N LEU A 808 19.42 5.09 -23.87
CA LEU A 808 19.93 5.06 -25.23
C LEU A 808 20.84 3.86 -25.46
N GLU A 809 20.92 3.42 -26.72
CA GLU A 809 21.90 2.43 -27.18
C GLU A 809 21.92 1.15 -26.33
N GLN A 810 20.73 0.59 -26.08
CA GLN A 810 20.56 -0.63 -25.26
C GLN A 810 21.09 -0.50 -23.82
N GLY A 811 20.95 0.70 -23.23
CA GLY A 811 21.37 0.97 -21.87
C GLY A 811 22.84 1.45 -21.71
N LYS A 812 23.59 1.58 -22.80
CA LYS A 812 24.95 2.12 -22.75
C LYS A 812 25.00 3.59 -22.34
N CYS A 813 23.96 4.36 -22.64
CA CYS A 813 23.86 5.74 -22.18
C CYS A 813 22.58 5.96 -21.37
N ILE A 814 22.72 6.55 -20.19
CA ILE A 814 21.64 6.96 -19.31
C ILE A 814 21.54 8.48 -19.39
N VAL A 815 20.32 9.00 -19.61
CA VAL A 815 20.05 10.43 -19.61
C VAL A 815 19.07 10.78 -18.52
N ASP A 816 19.38 11.83 -17.76
CA ASP A 816 18.51 12.42 -16.74
C ASP A 816 18.29 13.90 -17.09
N PHE A 817 17.04 14.31 -17.20
CA PHE A 817 16.67 15.67 -17.58
C PHE A 817 16.59 16.58 -16.37
N LYS A 818 17.12 17.78 -16.49
CA LYS A 818 17.05 18.82 -15.46
C LYS A 818 16.52 20.13 -16.07
N THR A 819 15.58 20.74 -15.40
CA THR A 819 14.90 21.97 -15.89
C THR A 819 15.76 23.21 -15.78
N ALA A 820 16.80 23.20 -14.93
CA ALA A 820 17.75 24.29 -14.77
C ALA A 820 19.08 23.75 -14.21
N ARG A 821 20.17 24.48 -14.45
CA ARG A 821 21.47 24.17 -13.84
C ARG A 821 21.46 24.51 -12.36
N PRO A 822 21.83 23.58 -11.48
CA PRO A 822 21.87 23.82 -10.04
C PRO A 822 23.15 24.53 -9.60
N ALA A 823 23.20 24.90 -8.34
CA ALA A 823 24.47 25.22 -7.68
C ALA A 823 25.40 24.00 -7.65
N GLN A 824 26.72 24.21 -7.59
CA GLN A 824 27.74 23.18 -7.71
C GLN A 824 27.56 21.99 -6.74
N GLU A 825 27.13 22.23 -5.50
CA GLU A 825 26.87 21.18 -4.51
C GLU A 825 25.72 20.23 -4.93
N GLN A 826 24.71 20.77 -5.60
CA GLN A 826 23.54 20.01 -6.04
C GLN A 826 23.80 19.24 -7.33
N GLU A 827 24.75 19.71 -8.12
CA GLU A 827 25.17 19.03 -9.35
C GLU A 827 25.82 17.67 -9.05
N GLU A 828 26.67 17.59 -8.01
CA GLU A 828 27.25 16.31 -7.59
C GLU A 828 26.18 15.31 -7.13
N VAL A 829 25.13 15.77 -6.47
CA VAL A 829 23.98 14.90 -6.12
C VAL A 829 23.29 14.35 -7.37
N TYR A 830 23.20 15.14 -8.46
CA TYR A 830 22.63 14.66 -9.72
C TYR A 830 23.55 13.64 -10.42
N ARG A 831 24.88 13.86 -10.35
CA ARG A 831 25.87 12.89 -10.85
C ARG A 831 25.79 11.58 -10.05
N ASP A 832 25.65 11.64 -8.73
CA ASP A 832 25.50 10.48 -7.87
C ASP A 832 24.18 9.74 -8.15
N GLN A 833 23.11 10.43 -8.52
CA GLN A 833 21.87 9.82 -8.98
C GLN A 833 22.08 8.98 -10.24
N LEU A 834 22.83 9.49 -11.22
CA LEU A 834 23.16 8.76 -12.44
C LEU A 834 24.14 7.59 -12.18
N ARG A 835 25.12 7.76 -11.25
CA ARG A 835 25.99 6.67 -10.78
C ARG A 835 25.15 5.56 -10.16
N PHE A 836 24.17 5.93 -9.33
CA PHE A 836 23.22 4.98 -8.73
C PHE A 836 22.42 4.23 -9.79
N TYR A 837 21.87 4.91 -10.77
CA TYR A 837 21.13 4.28 -11.88
C TYR A 837 22.02 3.34 -12.69
N ARG A 838 23.29 3.71 -12.95
CA ARG A 838 24.25 2.83 -13.59
C ARG A 838 24.47 1.56 -12.77
N CYS A 839 24.52 1.71 -11.45
CA CYS A 839 24.62 0.59 -10.56
C CYS A 839 23.38 -0.34 -10.61
N LEU A 840 22.18 0.21 -10.73
CA LEU A 840 20.96 -0.61 -10.88
C LEU A 840 20.94 -1.39 -12.19
N LEU A 841 21.52 -0.87 -13.28
CA LEU A 841 21.59 -1.52 -14.58
C LEU A 841 22.70 -2.56 -14.69
N SER A 842 23.81 -2.38 -13.99
CA SER A 842 24.95 -3.30 -14.00
C SER A 842 24.82 -4.30 -12.87
N SER A 843 24.28 -5.47 -13.17
CA SER A 843 24.01 -6.51 -12.18
C SER A 843 25.16 -7.49 -11.94
N ALA A 844 26.22 -7.45 -12.77
CA ALA A 844 27.35 -8.34 -12.67
C ALA A 844 28.51 -7.72 -11.89
N TRP A 845 28.28 -7.44 -10.61
CA TRP A 845 29.25 -6.82 -9.70
C TRP A 845 30.54 -7.60 -9.49
N ARG A 846 30.49 -8.92 -9.66
CA ARG A 846 31.61 -9.81 -9.33
C ARG A 846 32.34 -10.38 -10.54
N GLU A 847 31.74 -10.37 -11.73
CA GLU A 847 32.32 -10.99 -12.92
C GLU A 847 32.96 -9.99 -13.92
N GLU A 848 32.48 -8.74 -13.96
CA GLU A 848 33.00 -7.70 -14.89
C GLU A 848 34.32 -7.07 -14.47
N THR A 849 34.82 -7.34 -13.27
CA THR A 849 36.15 -6.85 -12.82
C THR A 849 37.33 -7.43 -13.64
N GLN A 850 37.08 -8.35 -14.56
CA GLN A 850 38.11 -8.93 -15.43
C GLN A 850 38.17 -8.34 -16.84
N ASN A 851 37.22 -7.50 -17.24
CA ASN A 851 37.20 -6.87 -18.56
C ASN A 851 37.17 -5.32 -18.42
N GLU A 852 38.36 -4.73 -18.29
CA GLU A 852 38.54 -3.26 -18.23
C GLU A 852 38.10 -2.51 -19.51
N ASP A 853 37.93 -3.22 -20.64
CA ASP A 853 37.70 -2.62 -21.97
C ASP A 853 36.23 -2.17 -22.22
N THR A 854 35.27 -2.63 -21.43
CA THR A 854 33.85 -2.26 -21.67
C THR A 854 33.39 -0.95 -21.01
N SER A 855 34.15 -0.44 -20.04
CA SER A 855 33.81 0.76 -19.26
C SER A 855 33.94 2.08 -20.05
N GLU A 856 34.72 2.15 -21.11
CA GLU A 856 34.94 3.35 -21.91
C GLU A 856 33.74 3.68 -22.81
N THR A 857 32.83 2.71 -23.04
CA THR A 857 31.65 2.91 -23.91
C THR A 857 30.39 3.32 -23.18
N GLU A 858 30.38 3.21 -21.85
CA GLU A 858 29.22 3.56 -21.02
C GLU A 858 29.25 5.03 -20.64
N ARG A 859 28.13 5.75 -20.91
CA ARG A 859 27.99 7.17 -20.63
C ARG A 859 26.81 7.45 -19.71
N GLN A 860 26.96 8.44 -18.85
CA GLN A 860 25.93 9.06 -18.05
C GLN A 860 25.82 10.53 -18.47
N MET A 861 24.60 11.01 -18.68
CA MET A 861 24.36 12.32 -19.25
C MET A 861 23.35 13.11 -18.44
N LEU A 862 23.73 14.29 -17.95
CA LEU A 862 22.81 15.31 -17.48
C LEU A 862 22.42 16.19 -18.64
N TYR A 863 21.13 16.31 -18.91
CA TYR A 863 20.62 17.16 -19.99
C TYR A 863 19.80 18.30 -19.41
N TYR A 864 20.28 19.53 -19.60
CA TYR A 864 19.62 20.74 -19.12
C TYR A 864 18.68 21.29 -20.17
N THR A 865 17.39 21.45 -19.85
CA THR A 865 16.34 21.88 -20.78
C THR A 865 16.11 23.39 -20.77
N ALA A 866 16.75 24.17 -19.89
CA ALA A 866 16.62 25.63 -19.83
C ALA A 866 17.11 26.31 -21.12
N LYS A 867 16.35 27.31 -21.61
CA LYS A 867 16.61 27.98 -22.87
C LYS A 867 17.95 28.71 -22.96
N GLU A 868 18.43 29.21 -21.84
CA GLU A 868 19.71 29.94 -21.72
C GLU A 868 20.93 29.03 -21.88
N GLU A 869 20.75 27.72 -21.80
CA GLU A 869 21.78 26.70 -21.90
C GLU A 869 21.72 25.91 -23.22
N ALA A 870 20.91 26.36 -24.18
CA ALA A 870 20.69 25.66 -25.46
C ALA A 870 21.97 25.51 -26.32
N GLU A 871 23.07 26.25 -26.03
CA GLU A 871 24.33 26.10 -26.73
C GLU A 871 25.16 24.89 -26.27
N HIS A 872 25.03 24.48 -24.99
CA HIS A 872 25.68 23.28 -24.43
C HIS A 872 24.83 22.62 -23.34
N PRO A 873 23.67 22.07 -23.67
CA PRO A 873 22.75 21.52 -22.67
C PRO A 873 23.17 20.17 -22.10
N GLN A 874 24.32 19.61 -22.53
CA GLN A 874 24.72 18.26 -22.21
C GLN A 874 26.00 18.25 -21.39
N GLU A 875 25.99 17.48 -20.29
CA GLU A 875 27.18 17.12 -19.56
C GLU A 875 27.26 15.61 -19.48
N ALA A 876 28.24 15.03 -20.17
CA ALA A 876 28.46 13.59 -20.18
C ALA A 876 29.69 13.23 -19.35
N PHE A 877 29.59 12.18 -18.54
CA PHE A 877 30.70 11.62 -17.78
C PHE A 877 30.67 10.11 -17.80
N SER A 878 31.80 9.47 -17.52
CA SER A 878 31.91 8.04 -17.32
C SER A 878 31.94 7.69 -15.84
N PHE A 879 31.53 6.48 -15.50
CA PHE A 879 31.60 5.95 -14.16
C PHE A 879 32.32 4.59 -14.20
N PRO A 880 33.67 4.59 -13.97
CA PRO A 880 34.49 3.39 -14.08
C PRO A 880 34.06 2.28 -13.12
N VAL A 881 34.16 1.04 -13.54
CA VAL A 881 33.78 -0.15 -12.75
C VAL A 881 34.48 -0.15 -11.38
N ARG A 882 35.75 0.19 -11.31
CA ARG A 882 36.52 0.28 -10.07
C ARG A 882 35.97 1.25 -9.01
N GLU A 883 35.20 2.27 -9.43
CA GLU A 883 34.59 3.27 -8.53
C GLU A 883 33.23 2.83 -8.05
N ARG A 884 32.59 1.86 -8.71
CA ARG A 884 31.22 1.40 -8.42
C ARG A 884 31.15 0.69 -7.07
N GLU A 885 32.12 -0.14 -6.73
CA GLU A 885 32.17 -0.86 -5.45
C GLU A 885 32.25 0.10 -4.27
N ALA A 886 33.12 1.09 -4.34
CA ALA A 886 33.25 2.10 -3.28
C ALA A 886 31.98 2.95 -3.15
N PHE A 887 31.34 3.30 -4.28
CA PHE A 887 30.08 4.04 -4.29
C PHE A 887 28.97 3.25 -3.62
N LEU A 888 28.83 1.97 -3.93
CA LEU A 888 27.82 1.12 -3.30
C LEU A 888 28.09 0.82 -1.85
N GLN A 889 29.33 0.65 -1.47
CA GLN A 889 29.66 0.54 -0.05
C GLN A 889 29.15 1.76 0.69
N GLY A 890 29.31 2.97 0.14
CA GLY A 890 28.75 4.19 0.71
C GLY A 890 27.22 4.23 0.73
N ILE A 891 26.55 3.60 -0.26
CA ILE A 891 25.10 3.39 -0.24
C ILE A 891 24.70 2.43 0.88
N GLN A 892 25.40 1.29 1.00
CA GLN A 892 25.14 0.29 2.02
C GLN A 892 25.33 0.84 3.44
N GLU A 893 26.37 1.63 3.68
CA GLU A 893 26.59 2.32 4.95
C GLU A 893 25.41 3.25 5.29
N THR A 894 24.91 3.99 4.29
CA THR A 894 23.76 4.87 4.46
C THR A 894 22.50 4.07 4.79
N VAL A 895 22.22 2.98 4.07
CA VAL A 895 21.08 2.11 4.34
C VAL A 895 21.20 1.49 5.73
N THR A 896 22.37 1.02 6.12
CA THR A 896 22.62 0.47 7.46
C THR A 896 22.33 1.50 8.57
N ALA A 897 22.73 2.75 8.38
CA ALA A 897 22.46 3.83 9.35
C ALA A 897 20.96 4.14 9.44
N ILE A 898 20.23 4.10 8.32
CA ILE A 898 18.76 4.26 8.29
C ILE A 898 18.10 3.12 9.07
N GLU A 899 18.50 1.87 8.85
CA GLU A 899 17.95 0.68 9.51
C GLU A 899 18.23 0.69 11.03
N GLN A 900 19.39 1.18 11.42
CA GLN A 900 19.75 1.36 12.83
C GLN A 900 19.01 2.52 13.52
N GLY A 901 18.20 3.28 12.79
CA GLY A 901 17.43 4.38 13.35
C GLY A 901 18.29 5.60 13.75
N ALA A 902 19.40 5.84 13.08
CA ALA A 902 20.30 6.95 13.38
C ALA A 902 19.75 8.31 12.87
N PHE A 903 18.65 8.81 13.49
CA PHE A 903 17.96 10.03 13.05
C PHE A 903 18.17 11.23 13.95
N SER A 904 18.90 11.09 15.06
CA SER A 904 19.07 12.16 16.05
C SER A 904 19.97 13.30 15.57
N THR A 905 20.84 13.07 14.60
CA THR A 905 21.82 14.03 14.10
C THR A 905 21.18 15.12 13.24
N LEU A 906 21.50 16.36 13.51
CA LEU A 906 21.19 17.51 12.63
C LEU A 906 22.25 17.64 11.54
N THR A 907 21.85 18.23 10.41
CA THR A 907 22.84 18.67 9.40
C THR A 907 23.71 19.81 9.95
N GLU A 908 24.97 19.82 9.58
CA GLU A 908 25.88 20.94 9.87
C GLU A 908 25.58 22.18 9.00
N ASN A 909 24.82 21.99 7.92
CA ASN A 909 24.47 23.05 6.98
C ASN A 909 23.29 23.90 7.52
N ILE A 910 23.61 25.03 8.18
CA ILE A 910 22.64 25.96 8.75
C ILE A 910 21.70 26.54 7.68
N THR A 911 22.21 26.81 6.48
CA THR A 911 21.40 27.33 5.36
C THR A 911 20.30 26.35 4.97
N HIS A 912 20.62 25.04 4.95
CA HIS A 912 19.63 24.00 4.71
C HIS A 912 18.56 24.00 5.79
N CYS A 913 18.90 24.14 7.07
CA CYS A 913 17.93 24.25 8.17
C CYS A 913 17.00 25.46 8.03
N GLN A 914 17.50 26.60 7.54
CA GLN A 914 16.69 27.80 7.36
C GLN A 914 15.59 27.62 6.31
N THR A 915 15.83 26.84 5.28
CA THR A 915 14.91 26.56 4.17
C THR A 915 14.15 25.24 4.33
N CYS A 916 14.47 24.44 5.36
CA CYS A 916 13.85 23.14 5.58
C CYS A 916 12.36 23.27 5.90
N PRO A 917 11.48 22.56 5.18
CA PRO A 917 10.04 22.61 5.44
C PRO A 917 9.66 22.09 6.84
N MET A 918 10.51 21.23 7.43
CA MET A 918 10.30 20.67 8.78
C MET A 918 10.81 21.57 9.91
N ARG A 919 11.36 22.76 9.60
CA ARG A 919 11.97 23.66 10.59
C ARG A 919 11.04 23.98 11.77
N ILE A 920 9.75 24.12 11.52
CA ILE A 920 8.75 24.53 12.51
C ILE A 920 8.57 23.45 13.58
N CYS A 921 8.55 22.18 13.20
CA CYS A 921 8.33 21.05 14.12
C CYS A 921 9.62 20.31 14.52
N CYS A 922 10.78 20.66 13.92
CA CYS A 922 12.06 20.00 14.22
C CYS A 922 12.67 20.57 15.52
N PRO A 923 12.79 19.76 16.60
CA PRO A 923 13.38 20.23 17.86
C PRO A 923 14.87 20.53 17.68
N ARG A 924 15.36 21.64 18.23
CA ARG A 924 16.77 22.04 18.24
C ARG A 924 17.39 21.78 19.60
N GLU A 925 18.72 21.70 19.66
CA GLU A 925 19.44 21.47 20.92
C GLU A 925 19.27 22.56 21.95
N GLU A 926 18.99 23.81 21.55
CA GLU A 926 18.67 24.91 22.45
C GLU A 926 17.41 24.68 23.31
N ASP A 927 16.55 23.75 22.89
CA ASP A 927 15.33 23.35 23.60
C ASP A 927 15.56 22.26 24.65
N SER A 928 16.79 21.79 24.87
CA SER A 928 17.09 20.64 25.75
C SER A 928 17.36 21.02 27.23
N HIS A 929 17.22 22.25 27.60
CA HIS A 929 17.47 22.77 28.96
C HIS A 929 16.22 23.15 29.76
N GLU A 930 15.02 22.63 29.38
CA GLU A 930 13.81 22.74 30.25
C GLU A 930 13.24 21.38 30.65
#